data_df413a9bd8c410aba0dba8f2bef11f95
#
_entry.id   df413a9bd8c410aba0dba8f2bef11f95
#
_cell.length_a   1.000
_cell.length_b   1.000
_cell.length_c   1.000
_cell.angle_alpha   90.00
_cell.angle_beta   90.00
_cell.angle_gamma   90.00
#
_symmetry.space_group_name_H-M   'P 1'
#
loop_
_entity.id
_entity.type
_entity.pdbx_description
1 polymer ?
#
loop_
_entity_poly.entity_id
_entity_poly.type
_entity_poly.pdbx_seq_one_letter_code
_entity_poly.pdbx_strand_id
1 'polypeptide(L)'
;LATIAADVLSTSMVLLCQSPGDPHGPGLSDNFRKHTANFNSFRLRLEDLYEISLPVPELKTIKEMKEFCSGLLLPSSGHLWSRPTRGLKSRDRLSIAGSLFLFRKTLPASSPSLSAYAAKLSSPAPDPPDGFLSFCSSELKKIFRHGWDRSYEGVVKGTCVRPSSCLENPRSKGGARGILESWDSRDDFIANALNRDFRPDGKRVDLVRAVIAPCDGKDRIVTVNSIDMTYLTPYHTLLYNHVSKQNWCLRGKAEPRKFHSFTTVEGEVFVSGDYESATDNLNVDVARHILNIINTTCSHVPIWIRDLASSTLDCKIEVKGQEAFKMKRGQLMGNALSFPLLCLQNYLAFKFLVPRDVPVKINGDDIVFRGTLREFNTWSDGVTGCGLTLSKGKTAVARHWFSLNSTFFVAGTKRVREAPVIRSTAFWKDTGDICSLKGRMETCSTFRPDRRDKLHAYLLGRFRSCIGKSQRSLTRGLDIRVSRGAIFSANLAERESYYLSLDESFDPPPCVEVGYFKSSVPKGWERVRSTQKVDTDVQREFFSELVAQTWKPEASVDIEEPITLRFSPYPVKYAKMLRLSSRAIHRRKTAFSFPKKKDGTKRWVKKSVVAELPAVPEDHSDVRNFLQPSISYEMFSPGVLYETVVY
;
A
#
# COMPACT_ATOMS: atom_id res chain seq x y z
N LEU A 1 9.48 2.86 38.58
CA LEU A 1 8.32 2.65 37.68
C LEU A 1 8.72 1.98 36.35
N ALA A 2 9.89 2.32 35.78
CA ALA A 2 10.38 1.69 34.55
C ALA A 2 10.88 0.24 34.80
N THR A 3 11.41 -0.06 35.96
CA THR A 3 11.88 -1.40 36.33
C THR A 3 10.71 -2.35 36.58
N ILE A 4 9.61 -1.85 37.14
CA ILE A 4 8.40 -2.65 37.40
C ILE A 4 7.69 -3.02 36.09
N ALA A 5 7.74 -2.14 35.06
CA ALA A 5 7.16 -2.46 33.74
C ALA A 5 7.95 -3.52 32.96
N ALA A 6 9.26 -3.61 33.14
CA ALA A 6 10.09 -4.63 32.51
C ALA A 6 9.87 -6.02 33.16
N ASP A 7 9.73 -6.06 34.47
CA ASP A 7 9.46 -7.31 35.22
C ASP A 7 8.05 -7.84 35.00
N VAL A 8 7.05 -6.97 34.86
CA VAL A 8 5.68 -7.37 34.55
C VAL A 8 5.57 -7.95 33.10
N LEU A 9 6.36 -7.46 32.16
CA LEU A 9 6.39 -8.03 30.81
C LEU A 9 7.14 -9.37 30.74
N SER A 10 8.21 -9.54 31.53
CA SER A 10 8.94 -10.79 31.58
C SER A 10 8.14 -11.85 32.37
N THR A 11 7.52 -11.47 33.49
CA THR A 11 6.72 -12.36 34.33
C THR A 11 5.43 -12.80 33.63
N SER A 12 4.79 -11.92 32.86
CA SER A 12 3.59 -12.30 32.07
C SER A 12 3.91 -13.24 30.90
N MET A 13 5.11 -13.19 30.33
CA MET A 13 5.55 -14.18 29.32
C MET A 13 5.95 -15.52 29.94
N VAL A 14 6.50 -15.54 31.15
CA VAL A 14 6.93 -16.77 31.85
C VAL A 14 5.74 -17.51 32.48
N LEU A 15 4.72 -16.79 32.96
CA LEU A 15 3.50 -17.40 33.52
C LEU A 15 2.57 -18.04 32.47
N LEU A 16 2.74 -17.74 31.20
CA LEU A 16 2.00 -18.39 30.10
C LEU A 16 2.68 -19.70 29.59
N CYS A 17 3.87 -20.01 30.06
CA CYS A 17 4.61 -21.21 29.64
C CYS A 17 4.59 -22.37 30.65
N GLN A 18 4.00 -22.22 31.84
CA GLN A 18 3.92 -23.29 32.83
C GLN A 18 2.54 -23.31 33.50
N SER A 19 1.61 -24.04 32.93
CA SER A 19 0.50 -24.66 33.64
C SER A 19 0.46 -26.12 33.26
N PRO A 20 0.43 -27.04 34.25
CA PRO A 20 0.30 -28.48 33.99
C PRO A 20 -1.06 -28.76 33.37
N GLY A 21 -1.10 -29.66 32.43
CA GLY A 21 -2.27 -29.99 31.63
C GLY A 21 -3.48 -30.39 32.45
N ASP A 22 -4.61 -29.84 32.06
CA ASP A 22 -5.92 -30.38 32.35
C ASP A 22 -6.42 -31.09 31.08
N PRO A 23 -6.65 -32.41 31.13
CA PRO A 23 -6.90 -33.20 29.94
C PRO A 23 -8.38 -33.27 29.62
N HIS A 24 -9.10 -32.33 29.22
CA HIS A 24 -10.45 -32.44 28.63
C HIS A 24 -11.21 -31.10 28.59
N GLY A 25 -10.69 -30.16 27.78
CA GLY A 25 -11.48 -29.07 27.24
C GLY A 25 -11.13 -28.92 25.76
N PRO A 26 -12.06 -28.48 24.84
CA PRO A 26 -11.72 -28.25 23.45
C PRO A 26 -10.66 -27.13 23.39
N GLY A 27 -9.40 -27.50 23.18
CA GLY A 27 -8.27 -26.60 23.13
C GLY A 27 -8.49 -25.55 22.07
N LEU A 28 -8.53 -24.29 22.47
CA LEU A 28 -8.44 -23.16 21.55
C LEU A 28 -7.22 -23.39 20.66
N SER A 29 -7.39 -23.35 19.34
CA SER A 29 -6.30 -23.61 18.40
C SER A 29 -5.15 -22.63 18.72
N ASP A 30 -3.90 -23.06 18.58
CA ASP A 30 -2.71 -22.22 18.82
C ASP A 30 -2.77 -20.91 18.04
N ASN A 31 -3.42 -20.92 16.89
CA ASN A 31 -3.67 -19.75 16.08
C ASN A 31 -4.57 -18.71 16.80
N PHE A 32 -5.65 -19.15 17.46
CA PHE A 32 -6.52 -18.24 18.22
C PHE A 32 -5.79 -17.63 19.42
N ARG A 33 -4.98 -18.43 20.14
CA ARG A 33 -4.16 -17.96 21.27
C ARG A 33 -3.17 -16.87 20.83
N LYS A 34 -2.50 -17.06 19.69
CA LYS A 34 -1.60 -16.05 19.09
C LYS A 34 -2.33 -14.74 18.80
N HIS A 35 -3.52 -14.80 18.19
CA HIS A 35 -4.29 -13.60 17.88
C HIS A 35 -4.83 -12.89 19.11
N THR A 36 -5.21 -13.63 20.13
CA THR A 36 -5.64 -13.09 21.44
C THR A 36 -4.48 -12.38 22.15
N ALA A 37 -3.29 -12.96 22.14
CA ALA A 37 -2.09 -12.32 22.69
C ALA A 37 -1.75 -11.01 21.94
N ASN A 38 -1.81 -11.01 20.61
CA ASN A 38 -1.63 -9.81 19.81
C ASN A 38 -2.69 -8.75 20.10
N PHE A 39 -3.95 -9.15 20.27
CA PHE A 39 -5.05 -8.26 20.64
C PHE A 39 -4.84 -7.62 22.00
N ASN A 40 -4.43 -8.40 23.00
CA ASN A 40 -4.11 -7.88 24.34
C ASN A 40 -2.93 -6.91 24.30
N SER A 41 -1.89 -7.22 23.54
CA SER A 41 -0.78 -6.29 23.31
C SER A 41 -1.24 -4.98 22.65
N PHE A 42 -2.15 -5.06 21.68
CA PHE A 42 -2.76 -3.91 21.04
C PHE A 42 -3.60 -3.08 22.02
N ARG A 43 -4.45 -3.73 22.83
CA ARG A 43 -5.26 -3.09 23.87
C ARG A 43 -4.39 -2.31 24.85
N LEU A 44 -3.35 -2.95 25.40
CA LEU A 44 -2.39 -2.31 26.31
C LEU A 44 -1.68 -1.10 25.67
N ARG A 45 -1.39 -1.14 24.36
CA ARG A 45 -0.84 0.04 23.67
C ARG A 45 -1.84 1.19 23.59
N LEU A 46 -3.12 0.91 23.35
CA LEU A 46 -4.14 1.94 23.40
C LEU A 46 -4.29 2.55 24.80
N GLU A 47 -4.29 1.73 25.84
CA GLU A 47 -4.33 2.19 27.23
C GLU A 47 -3.16 3.13 27.56
N ASP A 48 -1.93 2.74 27.19
CA ASP A 48 -0.74 3.55 27.39
C ASP A 48 -0.76 4.87 26.59
N LEU A 49 -1.27 4.84 25.36
CA LEU A 49 -1.31 6.04 24.51
C LEU A 49 -2.37 7.06 24.93
N TYR A 50 -3.49 6.59 25.47
CA TYR A 50 -4.64 7.44 25.77
C TYR A 50 -4.90 7.59 27.26
N GLU A 51 -4.10 6.91 28.11
CA GLU A 51 -4.17 6.96 29.57
C GLU A 51 -5.58 6.59 30.08
N ILE A 52 -6.13 5.53 29.51
CA ILE A 52 -7.45 4.98 29.85
C ILE A 52 -7.33 3.49 30.12
N SER A 53 -8.30 2.94 30.87
CA SER A 53 -8.45 1.50 31.01
C SER A 53 -9.50 0.97 30.02
N LEU A 54 -9.16 -0.07 29.28
CA LEU A 54 -10.03 -0.74 28.32
C LEU A 54 -10.34 -2.16 28.80
N PRO A 55 -11.57 -2.51 29.11
CA PRO A 55 -11.91 -3.85 29.57
C PRO A 55 -11.60 -4.91 28.52
N VAL A 56 -11.18 -6.06 29.01
CA VAL A 56 -10.86 -7.22 28.14
C VAL A 56 -12.17 -7.84 27.67
N PRO A 57 -12.41 -7.95 26.35
CA PRO A 57 -13.61 -8.62 25.85
C PRO A 57 -13.47 -10.14 25.98
N GLU A 58 -14.56 -10.81 26.29
CA GLU A 58 -14.65 -12.27 26.22
C GLU A 58 -14.94 -12.69 24.80
N LEU A 59 -13.91 -13.18 24.10
CA LEU A 59 -13.98 -13.60 22.70
C LEU A 59 -13.56 -15.07 22.59
N LYS A 60 -14.37 -15.88 21.92
CA LYS A 60 -14.16 -17.31 21.76
C LYS A 60 -13.71 -17.70 20.34
N THR A 61 -14.02 -16.84 19.35
CA THR A 61 -13.79 -17.11 17.92
C THR A 61 -13.16 -15.94 17.20
N ILE A 62 -12.48 -16.20 16.10
CA ILE A 62 -11.97 -15.16 15.19
C ILE A 62 -13.12 -14.31 14.61
N LYS A 63 -14.30 -14.89 14.41
CA LYS A 63 -15.48 -14.19 13.91
C LYS A 63 -15.94 -13.13 14.93
N GLU A 64 -16.12 -13.51 16.18
CA GLU A 64 -16.47 -12.59 17.28
C GLU A 64 -15.42 -11.47 17.42
N MET A 65 -14.13 -11.82 17.31
CA MET A 65 -13.05 -10.82 17.36
C MET A 65 -13.15 -9.82 16.20
N LYS A 66 -13.50 -10.27 14.98
CA LYS A 66 -13.73 -9.38 13.83
C LYS A 66 -14.95 -8.46 14.03
N GLU A 67 -16.02 -8.99 14.58
CA GLU A 67 -17.25 -8.25 14.90
C GLU A 67 -16.98 -7.20 15.98
N PHE A 68 -16.30 -7.59 17.06
CA PHE A 68 -15.84 -6.67 18.10
C PHE A 68 -15.00 -5.53 17.53
N CYS A 69 -14.03 -5.85 16.67
CA CYS A 69 -13.18 -4.83 16.05
C CYS A 69 -13.94 -3.84 15.16
N SER A 70 -15.08 -4.22 14.63
CA SER A 70 -15.91 -3.35 13.77
C SER A 70 -16.95 -2.53 14.55
N GLY A 71 -17.42 -3.05 15.70
CA GLY A 71 -18.58 -2.54 16.43
C GLY A 71 -18.41 -1.13 16.99
N LEU A 72 -17.19 -0.71 17.36
CA LEU A 72 -16.97 0.60 17.99
C LEU A 72 -17.21 1.79 17.06
N LEU A 73 -17.17 1.60 15.75
CA LEU A 73 -17.48 2.62 14.75
C LEU A 73 -19.01 2.76 14.49
N LEU A 74 -19.80 1.76 14.90
CA LEU A 74 -21.25 1.73 14.67
C LEU A 74 -21.99 2.47 15.78
N PRO A 75 -22.90 3.42 15.46
CA PRO A 75 -23.57 4.27 16.46
C PRO A 75 -24.44 3.50 17.44
N SER A 76 -25.03 2.38 17.01
CA SER A 76 -26.02 1.58 17.75
C SER A 76 -25.41 0.44 18.56
N SER A 77 -24.10 0.26 18.52
CA SER A 77 -23.46 -0.83 19.25
C SER A 77 -23.30 -0.47 20.73
N GLY A 78 -23.85 -1.27 21.64
CA GLY A 78 -23.50 -1.25 23.06
C GLY A 78 -22.05 -1.72 23.31
N HIS A 79 -21.10 -1.27 22.50
CA HIS A 79 -19.73 -1.75 22.48
C HIS A 79 -19.04 -1.51 23.82
N LEU A 80 -18.36 -2.54 24.34
CA LEU A 80 -17.70 -2.56 25.65
C LEU A 80 -16.75 -1.36 25.86
N TRP A 81 -16.09 -0.87 24.80
CA TRP A 81 -15.16 0.27 24.88
C TRP A 81 -15.83 1.64 24.69
N SER A 82 -17.13 1.69 24.45
CA SER A 82 -17.85 2.98 24.28
C SER A 82 -17.82 3.81 25.54
N ARG A 83 -18.08 3.19 26.72
CA ARG A 83 -18.11 3.88 28.01
C ARG A 83 -16.75 4.45 28.43
N PRO A 84 -15.64 3.68 28.43
CA PRO A 84 -14.30 4.19 28.80
C PRO A 84 -13.80 5.30 27.87
N THR A 85 -14.21 5.32 26.61
CA THR A 85 -13.73 6.30 25.64
C THR A 85 -14.56 7.58 25.60
N ARG A 86 -15.73 7.64 26.30
CA ARG A 86 -16.67 8.76 26.24
C ARG A 86 -16.06 10.10 26.65
N GLY A 87 -15.18 10.12 27.65
CA GLY A 87 -14.51 11.33 28.15
C GLY A 87 -13.42 11.89 27.23
N LEU A 88 -13.00 11.14 26.23
CA LEU A 88 -11.95 11.56 25.31
C LEU A 88 -12.46 12.57 24.26
N LYS A 89 -11.54 13.40 23.74
CA LYS A 89 -11.81 14.27 22.58
C LYS A 89 -12.26 13.43 21.37
N SER A 90 -13.16 13.97 20.54
CA SER A 90 -13.70 13.25 19.36
C SER A 90 -12.61 12.65 18.45
N ARG A 91 -11.49 13.34 18.29
CA ARG A 91 -10.35 12.85 17.49
C ARG A 91 -9.68 11.62 18.13
N ASP A 92 -9.52 11.59 19.45
CA ASP A 92 -8.91 10.49 20.17
C ASP A 92 -9.86 9.27 20.23
N ARG A 93 -11.17 9.51 20.39
CA ARG A 93 -12.20 8.44 20.26
C ARG A 93 -12.16 7.80 18.88
N LEU A 94 -12.14 8.61 17.83
CA LEU A 94 -12.05 8.11 16.45
C LEU A 94 -10.71 7.39 16.19
N SER A 95 -9.64 7.86 16.80
CA SER A 95 -8.33 7.20 16.73
C SER A 95 -8.37 5.79 17.32
N ILE A 96 -8.99 5.60 18.48
CA ILE A 96 -9.15 4.29 19.12
C ILE A 96 -10.06 3.40 18.26
N ALA A 97 -11.22 3.91 17.84
CA ALA A 97 -12.19 3.15 17.06
C ALA A 97 -11.61 2.74 15.68
N GLY A 98 -10.92 3.67 15.02
CA GLY A 98 -10.23 3.39 13.74
C GLY A 98 -9.07 2.41 13.89
N SER A 99 -8.28 2.52 14.97
CA SER A 99 -7.21 1.57 15.28
C SER A 99 -7.75 0.16 15.50
N LEU A 100 -8.84 0.06 16.28
CA LEU A 100 -9.54 -1.21 16.53
C LEU A 100 -10.07 -1.81 15.22
N PHE A 101 -10.72 -1.00 14.38
CA PHE A 101 -11.20 -1.43 13.07
C PHE A 101 -10.07 -1.96 12.18
N LEU A 102 -8.90 -1.33 12.22
CA LEU A 102 -7.74 -1.76 11.44
C LEU A 102 -7.07 -3.02 12.01
N PHE A 103 -7.23 -3.30 13.32
CA PHE A 103 -6.72 -4.53 13.92
C PHE A 103 -7.32 -5.77 13.24
N ARG A 104 -8.56 -5.70 12.77
CA ARG A 104 -9.23 -6.76 12.00
C ARG A 104 -8.39 -7.27 10.82
N LYS A 105 -7.54 -6.42 10.22
CA LYS A 105 -6.68 -6.80 9.08
C LYS A 105 -5.53 -7.73 9.47
N THR A 106 -5.25 -7.89 10.76
CA THR A 106 -4.23 -8.83 11.27
C THR A 106 -4.80 -10.23 11.53
N LEU A 107 -6.13 -10.35 11.53
CA LEU A 107 -6.82 -11.61 11.80
C LEU A 107 -6.89 -12.49 10.55
N PRO A 108 -6.88 -13.81 10.70
CA PRO A 108 -6.94 -14.73 9.57
C PRO A 108 -8.13 -14.45 8.66
N ALA A 109 -7.90 -14.53 7.37
CA ALA A 109 -8.95 -14.50 6.37
C ALA A 109 -9.53 -15.88 6.16
N SER A 110 -10.81 -15.96 5.83
CA SER A 110 -11.35 -17.15 5.18
C SER A 110 -10.89 -17.15 3.73
N SER A 111 -10.39 -18.30 3.26
CA SER A 111 -10.04 -18.45 1.86
C SER A 111 -11.33 -18.41 1.01
N PRO A 112 -11.37 -17.62 -0.07
CA PRO A 112 -12.53 -17.56 -0.94
C PRO A 112 -12.69 -18.87 -1.74
N SER A 113 -13.93 -19.25 -2.03
CA SER A 113 -14.23 -20.41 -2.86
C SER A 113 -14.16 -20.06 -4.34
N LEU A 114 -13.29 -20.73 -5.10
CA LEU A 114 -13.20 -20.58 -6.55
C LEU A 114 -14.47 -21.05 -7.26
N SER A 115 -15.14 -22.11 -6.76
CA SER A 115 -16.40 -22.60 -7.32
C SER A 115 -17.55 -21.60 -7.13
N ALA A 116 -17.66 -21.01 -5.94
CA ALA A 116 -18.65 -19.96 -5.70
C ALA A 116 -18.38 -18.70 -6.56
N TYR A 117 -17.11 -18.36 -6.77
CA TYR A 117 -16.70 -17.28 -7.67
C TYR A 117 -17.09 -17.58 -9.12
N ALA A 118 -16.83 -18.81 -9.61
CA ALA A 118 -17.21 -19.25 -10.95
C ALA A 118 -18.73 -19.20 -11.16
N ALA A 119 -19.49 -19.75 -10.23
CA ALA A 119 -20.96 -19.73 -10.27
C ALA A 119 -21.52 -18.30 -10.33
N LYS A 120 -20.92 -17.40 -9.55
CA LYS A 120 -21.31 -15.99 -9.51
C LYS A 120 -21.03 -15.27 -10.83
N LEU A 121 -19.85 -15.41 -11.41
CA LEU A 121 -19.48 -14.73 -12.64
C LEU A 121 -20.12 -15.32 -13.89
N SER A 122 -20.57 -16.57 -13.84
CA SER A 122 -21.34 -17.22 -14.91
C SER A 122 -22.80 -16.77 -14.99
N SER A 123 -23.33 -16.19 -13.89
CA SER A 123 -24.70 -15.73 -13.83
C SER A 123 -24.80 -14.27 -14.32
N PRO A 124 -25.86 -13.89 -15.06
CA PRO A 124 -26.04 -12.52 -15.50
C PRO A 124 -26.25 -11.57 -14.31
N ALA A 125 -25.85 -10.32 -14.46
CA ALA A 125 -26.23 -9.27 -13.52
C ALA A 125 -27.67 -8.80 -13.80
N PRO A 126 -28.38 -8.23 -12.79
CA PRO A 126 -29.64 -7.56 -13.04
C PRO A 126 -29.48 -6.39 -14.03
N ASP A 127 -30.54 -6.11 -14.78
CA ASP A 127 -30.56 -4.97 -15.67
C ASP A 127 -30.42 -3.65 -14.90
N PRO A 128 -29.72 -2.66 -15.46
CA PRO A 128 -29.60 -1.36 -14.82
C PRO A 128 -30.96 -0.60 -14.84
N PRO A 129 -31.16 0.35 -13.92
CA PRO A 129 -32.40 1.14 -13.89
C PRO A 129 -32.65 1.89 -15.20
N ASP A 130 -33.92 2.13 -15.50
CA ASP A 130 -34.33 2.90 -16.66
C ASP A 130 -33.64 4.28 -16.68
N GLY A 131 -33.16 4.65 -17.83
CA GLY A 131 -32.46 5.92 -18.02
C GLY A 131 -30.99 5.96 -17.54
N PHE A 132 -30.51 4.95 -16.80
CA PHE A 132 -29.14 4.97 -16.27
C PHE A 132 -28.08 4.96 -17.37
N LEU A 133 -28.23 4.16 -18.40
CA LEU A 133 -27.25 4.11 -19.53
C LEU A 133 -27.21 5.40 -20.34
N SER A 134 -28.38 6.04 -20.57
CA SER A 134 -28.45 7.35 -21.24
C SER A 134 -27.82 8.46 -20.39
N PHE A 135 -28.04 8.41 -19.06
CA PHE A 135 -27.35 9.28 -18.12
C PHE A 135 -25.83 9.08 -18.16
N CYS A 136 -25.35 7.82 -18.12
CA CYS A 136 -23.93 7.52 -18.26
C CYS A 136 -23.34 8.12 -19.54
N SER A 137 -24.03 7.99 -20.67
CA SER A 137 -23.60 8.56 -21.94
C SER A 137 -23.44 10.09 -21.87
N SER A 138 -24.41 10.77 -21.26
CA SER A 138 -24.38 12.21 -21.09
C SER A 138 -23.20 12.68 -20.21
N GLU A 139 -23.01 12.05 -19.06
CA GLU A 139 -21.94 12.40 -18.12
C GLU A 139 -20.55 12.07 -18.67
N LEU A 140 -20.39 10.92 -19.34
CA LEU A 140 -19.10 10.53 -19.91
C LEU A 140 -18.65 11.47 -21.02
N LYS A 141 -19.55 11.99 -21.86
CA LYS A 141 -19.22 13.00 -22.88
C LYS A 141 -18.70 14.30 -22.27
N LYS A 142 -19.09 14.64 -21.04
CA LYS A 142 -18.55 15.81 -20.32
C LYS A 142 -17.11 15.55 -19.82
N ILE A 143 -16.84 14.31 -19.40
CA ILE A 143 -15.52 13.89 -18.87
C ILE A 143 -14.54 13.65 -20.02
N PHE A 144 -14.95 12.88 -21.03
CA PHE A 144 -14.11 12.47 -22.16
C PHE A 144 -14.42 13.30 -23.41
N ARG A 145 -13.85 14.50 -23.45
CA ARG A 145 -13.96 15.39 -24.61
C ARG A 145 -12.96 14.97 -25.69
N HIS A 146 -13.24 15.32 -26.93
CA HIS A 146 -12.34 15.04 -28.05
C HIS A 146 -10.90 15.47 -27.75
N GLY A 147 -9.93 14.59 -28.06
CA GLY A 147 -8.51 14.83 -27.80
C GLY A 147 -8.06 14.67 -26.31
N TRP A 148 -8.88 14.06 -25.46
CA TRP A 148 -8.47 13.72 -24.09
C TRP A 148 -7.28 12.76 -24.06
N ASP A 149 -7.10 11.98 -25.13
CA ASP A 149 -6.09 10.94 -25.31
C ASP A 149 -4.81 11.42 -26.04
N ARG A 150 -4.61 12.73 -26.24
CA ARG A 150 -3.45 13.31 -26.96
C ARG A 150 -2.09 12.86 -26.45
N SER A 151 -1.99 12.55 -25.16
CA SER A 151 -0.71 12.14 -24.54
C SER A 151 -0.42 10.65 -24.69
N TYR A 152 -1.20 9.90 -25.48
CA TYR A 152 -1.07 8.45 -25.61
C TYR A 152 0.35 8.03 -26.00
N GLU A 153 0.93 8.64 -27.03
CA GLU A 153 2.30 8.35 -27.46
C GLU A 153 3.33 8.54 -26.34
N GLY A 154 3.24 9.66 -25.61
CA GLY A 154 4.13 9.92 -24.48
C GLY A 154 3.99 8.88 -23.34
N VAL A 155 2.75 8.41 -23.12
CA VAL A 155 2.50 7.34 -22.12
C VAL A 155 3.05 6.00 -22.60
N VAL A 156 2.93 5.67 -23.90
CA VAL A 156 3.53 4.46 -24.48
C VAL A 156 5.06 4.47 -24.28
N LYS A 157 5.72 5.57 -24.64
CA LYS A 157 7.17 5.74 -24.46
C LYS A 157 7.61 5.66 -22.99
N GLY A 158 6.74 6.03 -22.05
CA GLY A 158 6.99 5.95 -20.61
C GLY A 158 6.53 4.63 -19.95
N THR A 159 6.09 3.63 -20.73
CA THR A 159 5.60 2.36 -20.18
C THR A 159 6.72 1.49 -19.68
N CYS A 160 6.55 0.98 -18.45
CA CYS A 160 7.44 0.01 -17.82
C CYS A 160 6.80 -1.37 -17.81
N VAL A 161 7.59 -2.41 -18.08
CA VAL A 161 7.12 -3.80 -17.98
C VAL A 161 7.14 -4.24 -16.51
N ARG A 162 6.02 -4.79 -16.06
CA ARG A 162 5.84 -5.23 -14.67
C ARG A 162 6.31 -6.69 -14.50
N PRO A 163 6.93 -7.04 -13.35
CA PRO A 163 7.27 -8.42 -13.02
C PRO A 163 6.05 -9.21 -12.50
N SER A 164 4.83 -8.86 -12.93
CA SER A 164 3.61 -9.56 -12.55
C SER A 164 3.49 -10.87 -13.32
N SER A 165 2.86 -11.89 -12.71
CA SER A 165 2.56 -13.14 -13.41
C SER A 165 1.71 -12.90 -14.64
N CYS A 166 1.99 -13.63 -15.72
CA CYS A 166 1.13 -13.79 -16.88
C CYS A 166 0.84 -15.30 -17.10
N LEU A 167 -0.05 -15.63 -18.02
CA LEU A 167 -0.41 -17.02 -18.30
C LEU A 167 0.81 -17.86 -18.72
N GLU A 168 1.75 -17.22 -19.42
CA GLU A 168 2.94 -17.81 -20.02
C GLU A 168 4.07 -17.97 -18.98
N ASN A 169 4.13 -17.05 -17.98
CA ASN A 169 5.24 -17.04 -17.02
C ASN A 169 4.82 -16.58 -15.62
N PRO A 170 5.06 -17.38 -14.57
CA PRO A 170 4.76 -17.00 -13.21
C PRO A 170 5.76 -15.96 -12.68
N ARG A 171 5.33 -15.17 -11.69
CA ARG A 171 6.19 -14.15 -11.04
C ARG A 171 7.49 -14.72 -10.47
N SER A 172 7.48 -15.98 -9.98
CA SER A 172 8.66 -16.66 -9.46
C SER A 172 9.76 -16.88 -10.51
N LYS A 173 9.38 -16.87 -11.80
CA LYS A 173 10.30 -16.94 -12.94
C LYS A 173 10.44 -15.61 -13.68
N GLY A 174 10.06 -14.49 -13.04
CA GLY A 174 10.17 -13.17 -13.61
C GLY A 174 8.89 -12.56 -14.18
N GLY A 175 7.80 -13.30 -14.24
CA GLY A 175 6.53 -12.83 -14.75
C GLY A 175 6.61 -12.30 -16.18
N ALA A 176 5.83 -11.29 -16.51
CA ALA A 176 5.81 -10.67 -17.83
C ALA A 176 7.20 -10.14 -18.23
N ARG A 177 7.95 -9.57 -17.28
CA ARG A 177 9.32 -9.07 -17.55
C ARG A 177 10.29 -10.16 -17.93
N GLY A 178 10.15 -11.38 -17.37
CA GLY A 178 11.00 -12.53 -17.67
C GLY A 178 10.81 -13.10 -19.09
N ILE A 179 9.79 -12.65 -19.82
CA ILE A 179 9.54 -13.06 -21.23
C ILE A 179 10.14 -12.05 -22.22
N LEU A 180 10.72 -10.95 -21.75
CA LEU A 180 11.28 -9.92 -22.64
C LEU A 180 12.31 -10.44 -23.62
N GLU A 181 12.97 -11.56 -23.31
CA GLU A 181 13.89 -12.23 -24.23
C GLU A 181 13.20 -12.76 -25.50
N SER A 182 11.90 -13.08 -25.40
CA SER A 182 11.08 -13.53 -26.53
C SER A 182 10.29 -12.39 -27.19
N TRP A 183 10.36 -11.20 -26.62
CA TRP A 183 9.85 -9.97 -27.21
C TRP A 183 10.98 -9.25 -27.92
N ASP A 184 10.63 -8.64 -29.04
CA ASP A 184 11.46 -7.66 -29.69
C ASP A 184 11.81 -6.52 -28.74
N SER A 185 12.56 -5.57 -29.21
CA SER A 185 13.03 -4.45 -28.40
C SER A 185 11.89 -3.59 -27.81
N ARG A 186 12.24 -2.73 -26.87
CA ARG A 186 11.32 -1.66 -26.41
C ARG A 186 10.78 -0.85 -27.59
N ASP A 187 11.61 -0.64 -28.60
CA ASP A 187 11.22 0.15 -29.77
C ASP A 187 10.16 -0.57 -30.58
N ASP A 188 10.20 -1.88 -30.70
CA ASP A 188 9.16 -2.71 -31.33
C ASP A 188 7.84 -2.64 -30.53
N PHE A 189 7.92 -2.72 -29.19
CA PHE A 189 6.72 -2.51 -28.39
C PHE A 189 6.10 -1.13 -28.63
N ILE A 190 6.93 -0.08 -28.68
CA ILE A 190 6.46 1.29 -28.95
C ILE A 190 5.87 1.37 -30.35
N ALA A 191 6.58 0.84 -31.34
CA ALA A 191 6.12 0.82 -32.73
C ALA A 191 4.77 0.10 -32.86
N ASN A 192 4.66 -1.10 -32.30
CA ASN A 192 3.44 -1.90 -32.31
C ASN A 192 2.29 -1.20 -31.56
N ALA A 193 2.54 -0.67 -30.37
CA ALA A 193 1.53 0.03 -29.57
C ALA A 193 0.99 1.31 -30.25
N LEU A 194 1.76 1.91 -31.13
CA LEU A 194 1.37 3.11 -31.91
C LEU A 194 0.85 2.79 -33.30
N ASN A 195 1.16 1.60 -33.84
CA ASN A 195 0.73 1.18 -35.17
C ASN A 195 -0.79 0.94 -35.20
N ARG A 196 -1.49 1.57 -36.12
CA ARG A 196 -2.94 1.45 -36.26
C ARG A 196 -3.36 0.11 -36.88
N ASP A 197 -2.48 -0.52 -37.63
CA ASP A 197 -2.76 -1.75 -38.38
C ASP A 197 -2.20 -3.02 -37.67
N PHE A 198 -1.48 -2.84 -36.58
CA PHE A 198 -0.95 -3.97 -35.79
C PHE A 198 -2.09 -4.83 -35.23
N ARG A 199 -1.88 -6.14 -35.23
CA ARG A 199 -2.75 -7.11 -34.57
C ARG A 199 -1.85 -8.11 -33.85
N PRO A 200 -1.97 -8.27 -32.53
CA PRO A 200 -1.22 -9.31 -31.83
C PRO A 200 -1.71 -10.68 -32.28
N ASP A 201 -0.80 -11.63 -32.47
CA ASP A 201 -1.11 -13.02 -32.83
C ASP A 201 -1.81 -13.80 -31.71
N GLY A 202 -2.30 -13.12 -30.71
CA GLY A 202 -2.74 -13.60 -29.42
C GLY A 202 -3.83 -14.64 -29.47
N LYS A 203 -3.45 -15.91 -29.54
CA LYS A 203 -4.36 -17.06 -29.43
C LYS A 203 -5.05 -17.19 -28.05
N ARG A 204 -4.68 -16.36 -27.05
CA ARG A 204 -5.14 -16.43 -25.65
C ARG A 204 -5.55 -15.10 -25.04
N VAL A 205 -5.81 -14.09 -25.84
CA VAL A 205 -6.18 -12.75 -25.38
C VAL A 205 -7.51 -12.76 -24.60
N ASP A 206 -8.42 -13.64 -24.97
CA ASP A 206 -9.73 -13.82 -24.35
C ASP A 206 -9.72 -14.77 -23.13
N LEU A 207 -8.58 -15.40 -22.80
CA LEU A 207 -8.46 -16.33 -21.68
C LEU A 207 -7.76 -15.70 -20.48
N VAL A 208 -8.35 -15.90 -19.31
CA VAL A 208 -7.76 -15.49 -18.02
C VAL A 208 -7.83 -16.65 -17.02
N ARG A 209 -6.84 -16.76 -16.15
CA ARG A 209 -6.81 -17.77 -15.08
C ARG A 209 -7.11 -17.15 -13.73
N ALA A 210 -8.10 -17.65 -13.02
CA ALA A 210 -8.41 -17.24 -11.66
C ALA A 210 -7.50 -17.97 -10.64
N VAL A 211 -6.87 -17.20 -9.76
CA VAL A 211 -6.00 -17.71 -8.70
C VAL A 211 -6.30 -17.03 -7.37
N ILE A 212 -6.07 -17.72 -6.26
CA ILE A 212 -6.17 -17.11 -4.93
C ILE A 212 -4.83 -16.48 -4.60
N ALA A 213 -4.85 -15.17 -4.36
CA ALA A 213 -3.68 -14.40 -3.93
C ALA A 213 -3.83 -13.98 -2.47
N PRO A 214 -2.83 -14.27 -1.60
CA PRO A 214 -2.85 -13.81 -0.22
C PRO A 214 -2.70 -12.28 -0.18
N CYS A 215 -3.63 -11.63 0.52
CA CYS A 215 -3.61 -10.20 0.80
C CYS A 215 -3.71 -9.95 2.30
N ASP A 216 -3.33 -8.77 2.76
CA ASP A 216 -3.37 -8.42 4.18
C ASP A 216 -4.76 -8.60 4.80
N GLY A 217 -4.89 -9.64 5.62
CA GLY A 217 -6.12 -9.99 6.36
C GLY A 217 -7.28 -10.51 5.51
N LYS A 218 -7.08 -10.76 4.21
CA LYS A 218 -8.11 -11.25 3.29
C LYS A 218 -7.45 -11.88 2.06
N ASP A 219 -7.70 -13.15 1.78
CA ASP A 219 -7.34 -13.74 0.50
C ASP A 219 -8.29 -13.23 -0.59
N ARG A 220 -7.75 -12.99 -1.77
CA ARG A 220 -8.52 -12.48 -2.90
C ARG A 220 -8.37 -13.38 -4.11
N ILE A 221 -9.44 -13.56 -4.86
CA ILE A 221 -9.36 -14.17 -6.19
C ILE A 221 -8.93 -13.06 -7.14
N VAL A 222 -7.82 -13.28 -7.82
CA VAL A 222 -7.28 -12.38 -8.84
C VAL A 222 -7.17 -13.13 -10.16
N THR A 223 -7.21 -12.43 -11.28
CA THR A 223 -7.04 -13.05 -12.59
C THR A 223 -5.67 -12.75 -13.17
N VAL A 224 -5.10 -13.76 -13.80
CA VAL A 224 -3.83 -13.71 -14.53
C VAL A 224 -4.15 -13.74 -16.01
N ASN A 225 -3.64 -12.76 -16.75
CA ASN A 225 -3.89 -12.56 -18.17
C ASN A 225 -2.70 -13.02 -19.02
N SER A 226 -2.89 -13.12 -20.34
CA SER A 226 -1.80 -13.26 -21.31
C SER A 226 -0.84 -12.08 -21.26
N ILE A 227 0.41 -12.29 -21.67
CA ILE A 227 1.44 -11.27 -21.81
C ILE A 227 0.99 -10.14 -22.75
N ASP A 228 0.20 -10.44 -23.78
CA ASP A 228 -0.32 -9.47 -24.76
C ASP A 228 -1.12 -8.33 -24.11
N MET A 229 -1.75 -8.62 -22.94
CA MET A 229 -2.45 -7.60 -22.17
C MET A 229 -1.52 -6.49 -21.63
N THR A 230 -0.21 -6.66 -21.73
CA THR A 230 0.77 -5.60 -21.42
C THR A 230 0.58 -4.38 -22.34
N TYR A 231 0.11 -4.57 -23.56
CA TYR A 231 -0.23 -3.47 -24.49
C TYR A 231 -1.37 -2.57 -23.96
N LEU A 232 -2.18 -3.04 -23.03
CA LEU A 232 -3.19 -2.20 -22.36
C LEU A 232 -2.61 -1.31 -21.25
N THR A 233 -1.37 -1.51 -20.84
CA THR A 233 -0.75 -0.70 -19.76
C THR A 233 -0.70 0.79 -20.11
N PRO A 234 -0.32 1.23 -21.33
CA PRO A 234 -0.40 2.63 -21.72
C PRO A 234 -1.83 3.18 -21.69
N TYR A 235 -2.79 2.41 -22.19
CA TYR A 235 -4.19 2.85 -22.21
C TYR A 235 -4.76 2.96 -20.80
N HIS A 236 -4.49 1.99 -19.92
CA HIS A 236 -4.83 2.08 -18.50
C HIS A 236 -4.24 3.36 -17.86
N THR A 237 -2.95 3.60 -18.06
CA THR A 237 -2.26 4.75 -17.47
C THR A 237 -2.86 6.07 -17.97
N LEU A 238 -3.13 6.17 -19.27
CA LEU A 238 -3.77 7.31 -19.88
C LEU A 238 -5.16 7.57 -19.30
N LEU A 239 -6.01 6.52 -19.29
CA LEU A 239 -7.38 6.58 -18.77
C LEU A 239 -7.40 6.98 -17.30
N TYR A 240 -6.60 6.32 -16.47
CA TYR A 240 -6.53 6.62 -15.06
C TYR A 240 -5.96 8.02 -14.78
N ASN A 241 -4.96 8.47 -15.54
CA ASN A 241 -4.45 9.83 -15.46
C ASN A 241 -5.54 10.87 -15.81
N HIS A 242 -6.41 10.56 -16.76
CA HIS A 242 -7.50 11.44 -17.13
C HIS A 242 -8.60 11.47 -16.06
N VAL A 243 -9.08 10.31 -15.62
CA VAL A 243 -10.11 10.16 -14.57
C VAL A 243 -9.65 10.78 -13.26
N SER A 244 -8.39 10.60 -12.89
CA SER A 244 -7.84 11.13 -11.63
C SER A 244 -7.69 12.66 -11.58
N LYS A 245 -7.88 13.37 -12.69
CA LYS A 245 -7.99 14.85 -12.71
C LYS A 245 -9.36 15.34 -12.24
N GLN A 246 -10.35 14.46 -12.21
CA GLN A 246 -11.69 14.83 -11.75
C GLN A 246 -11.69 15.04 -10.23
N ASN A 247 -12.37 16.09 -9.78
CA ASN A 247 -12.41 16.45 -8.36
C ASN A 247 -12.97 15.34 -7.46
N TRP A 248 -13.84 14.51 -7.97
CA TRP A 248 -14.43 13.39 -7.24
C TRP A 248 -13.50 12.18 -7.13
N CYS A 249 -12.48 12.03 -7.99
CA CYS A 249 -11.58 10.89 -7.97
C CYS A 249 -10.42 11.15 -7.00
N LEU A 250 -10.22 10.25 -6.05
CA LEU A 250 -9.07 10.28 -5.16
C LEU A 250 -7.95 9.44 -5.74
N ARG A 251 -6.83 10.04 -6.07
CA ARG A 251 -5.61 9.33 -6.44
C ARG A 251 -4.57 9.45 -5.33
N GLY A 252 -3.92 8.32 -5.02
CA GLY A 252 -2.88 8.24 -4.01
C GLY A 252 -3.42 8.40 -2.59
N LYS A 253 -2.57 8.85 -1.68
CA LYS A 253 -2.89 8.92 -0.24
C LYS A 253 -4.07 9.86 0.05
N ALA A 254 -5.00 9.40 0.90
CA ALA A 254 -6.04 10.23 1.45
C ALA A 254 -5.42 11.21 2.48
N GLU A 255 -5.42 12.51 2.15
CA GLU A 255 -4.81 13.56 2.97
C GLU A 255 -5.83 14.67 3.22
N PRO A 256 -5.77 15.38 4.38
CA PRO A 256 -6.73 16.43 4.71
C PRO A 256 -6.90 17.50 3.63
N ARG A 257 -5.82 17.86 2.92
CA ARG A 257 -5.86 18.87 1.84
C ARG A 257 -6.77 18.49 0.66
N LYS A 258 -6.99 17.20 0.43
CA LYS A 258 -7.87 16.70 -0.63
C LYS A 258 -9.35 16.74 -0.24
N PHE A 259 -9.66 17.03 1.02
CA PHE A 259 -10.99 17.06 1.60
C PHE A 259 -11.40 18.45 2.10
N HIS A 260 -10.87 19.53 1.53
CA HIS A 260 -11.14 20.90 1.97
C HIS A 260 -12.65 21.24 1.95
N SER A 261 -13.42 20.66 1.03
CA SER A 261 -14.87 20.84 0.93
C SER A 261 -15.69 19.99 1.92
N PHE A 262 -15.06 19.06 2.65
CA PHE A 262 -15.72 18.15 3.60
C PHE A 262 -15.83 18.76 5.00
N THR A 263 -16.22 20.01 5.10
CA THR A 263 -16.53 20.66 6.36
C THR A 263 -17.95 20.29 6.82
N THR A 264 -18.23 20.39 8.12
CA THR A 264 -19.57 20.12 8.65
C THR A 264 -20.56 21.20 8.21
N VAL A 265 -21.76 20.75 7.81
CA VAL A 265 -22.91 21.60 7.48
C VAL A 265 -24.09 21.09 8.28
N GLU A 266 -24.92 21.99 8.78
CA GLU A 266 -26.11 21.65 9.54
C GLU A 266 -27.10 20.86 8.65
N GLY A 267 -27.70 19.81 9.20
CA GLY A 267 -28.63 18.94 8.46
C GLY A 267 -27.94 17.91 7.55
N GLU A 268 -26.62 17.98 7.35
CA GLU A 268 -25.88 17.01 6.54
C GLU A 268 -25.05 16.04 7.37
N VAL A 269 -24.80 14.88 6.79
CA VAL A 269 -23.97 13.80 7.34
C VAL A 269 -22.87 13.40 6.36
N PHE A 270 -21.82 12.81 6.88
CA PHE A 270 -20.82 12.14 6.06
C PHE A 270 -21.17 10.67 5.93
N VAL A 271 -21.14 10.16 4.72
CA VAL A 271 -21.37 8.76 4.40
C VAL A 271 -20.05 8.18 3.88
N SER A 272 -19.53 7.17 4.57
CA SER A 272 -18.38 6.38 4.12
C SER A 272 -18.91 5.01 3.67
N GLY A 273 -19.05 4.83 2.37
CA GLY A 273 -19.64 3.63 1.77
C GLY A 273 -18.60 2.54 1.53
N ASP A 274 -19.00 1.30 1.77
CA ASP A 274 -18.25 0.08 1.44
C ASP A 274 -19.17 -0.87 0.68
N TYR A 275 -18.65 -1.51 -0.36
CA TYR A 275 -19.42 -2.46 -1.17
C TYR A 275 -18.98 -3.90 -0.92
N GLU A 276 -19.91 -4.82 -1.06
CA GLU A 276 -19.63 -6.25 -0.97
C GLU A 276 -19.16 -6.81 -2.30
N SER A 277 -17.95 -7.39 -2.34
CA SER A 277 -17.41 -8.01 -3.57
C SER A 277 -17.64 -7.11 -4.79
N ALA A 278 -17.28 -5.84 -4.67
CA ALA A 278 -17.63 -4.80 -5.64
C ALA A 278 -17.33 -5.25 -7.08
N THR A 279 -16.11 -5.72 -7.32
CA THR A 279 -15.69 -6.19 -8.64
C THR A 279 -16.51 -7.37 -9.17
N ASP A 280 -16.99 -8.28 -8.32
CA ASP A 280 -17.68 -9.48 -8.75
C ASP A 280 -19.19 -9.24 -8.98
N ASN A 281 -19.74 -8.17 -8.42
CA ASN A 281 -21.16 -7.82 -8.52
C ASN A 281 -21.50 -6.85 -9.66
N LEU A 282 -20.48 -6.17 -10.22
CA LEU A 282 -20.70 -5.17 -11.27
C LEU A 282 -21.44 -5.74 -12.48
N ASN A 283 -22.33 -4.93 -13.03
CA ASN A 283 -22.94 -5.24 -14.31
C ASN A 283 -21.93 -5.01 -15.45
N VAL A 284 -21.59 -6.08 -16.18
CA VAL A 284 -20.61 -6.04 -17.25
C VAL A 284 -21.10 -5.23 -18.45
N ASP A 285 -22.42 -5.17 -18.69
CA ASP A 285 -22.99 -4.43 -19.81
C ASP A 285 -22.91 -2.91 -19.59
N VAL A 286 -23.04 -2.49 -18.32
CA VAL A 286 -22.73 -1.09 -17.94
C VAL A 286 -21.26 -0.78 -18.19
N ALA A 287 -20.33 -1.69 -17.85
CA ALA A 287 -18.92 -1.50 -18.11
C ALA A 287 -18.62 -1.44 -19.62
N ARG A 288 -19.23 -2.32 -20.42
CA ARG A 288 -19.12 -2.31 -21.89
C ARG A 288 -19.63 -0.99 -22.47
N HIS A 289 -20.78 -0.53 -22.00
CA HIS A 289 -21.36 0.74 -22.43
C HIS A 289 -20.43 1.91 -22.13
N ILE A 290 -19.90 2.00 -20.91
CA ILE A 290 -18.94 3.03 -20.51
C ILE A 290 -17.68 2.98 -21.39
N LEU A 291 -17.07 1.80 -21.55
CA LEU A 291 -15.85 1.62 -22.31
C LEU A 291 -16.07 1.95 -23.80
N ASN A 292 -17.24 1.57 -24.36
CA ASN A 292 -17.58 1.90 -25.73
C ASN A 292 -17.64 3.43 -25.96
N ILE A 293 -18.27 4.17 -25.05
CA ILE A 293 -18.29 5.65 -25.15
C ILE A 293 -16.88 6.22 -25.06
N ILE A 294 -16.04 5.73 -24.12
CA ILE A 294 -14.66 6.17 -24.02
C ILE A 294 -13.90 5.88 -25.31
N ASN A 295 -14.04 4.68 -25.85
CA ASN A 295 -13.38 4.25 -27.09
C ASN A 295 -13.80 5.09 -28.32
N THR A 296 -15.07 5.48 -28.41
CA THR A 296 -15.56 6.34 -29.51
C THR A 296 -15.02 7.76 -29.47
N THR A 297 -14.60 8.23 -28.28
CA THR A 297 -14.00 9.58 -28.11
C THR A 297 -12.47 9.57 -28.29
N CYS A 298 -11.84 8.41 -28.45
CA CYS A 298 -10.40 8.31 -28.69
C CYS A 298 -10.04 8.66 -30.12
N SER A 299 -9.01 9.47 -30.30
CA SER A 299 -8.45 9.85 -31.59
C SER A 299 -6.98 9.43 -31.77
N HIS A 300 -6.27 9.20 -30.68
CA HIS A 300 -4.83 8.87 -30.69
C HIS A 300 -4.58 7.40 -30.28
N VAL A 301 -5.47 6.79 -29.50
CA VAL A 301 -5.36 5.36 -29.16
C VAL A 301 -5.75 4.50 -30.37
N PRO A 302 -4.88 3.60 -30.87
CA PRO A 302 -5.19 2.72 -32.00
C PRO A 302 -6.45 1.88 -31.81
N ILE A 303 -7.13 1.55 -32.90
CA ILE A 303 -8.38 0.77 -32.89
C ILE A 303 -8.14 -0.59 -32.22
N TRP A 304 -7.07 -1.28 -32.59
CA TRP A 304 -6.79 -2.61 -32.04
C TRP A 304 -6.55 -2.60 -30.52
N ILE A 305 -5.97 -1.52 -29.95
CA ILE A 305 -5.84 -1.35 -28.49
C ILE A 305 -7.23 -1.19 -27.84
N ARG A 306 -8.14 -0.47 -28.50
CA ARG A 306 -9.53 -0.31 -28.03
C ARG A 306 -10.31 -1.62 -28.12
N ASP A 307 -10.07 -2.41 -29.15
CA ASP A 307 -10.66 -3.76 -29.33
C ASP A 307 -10.11 -4.71 -28.25
N LEU A 308 -8.79 -4.69 -28.03
CA LEU A 308 -8.14 -5.42 -26.96
C LEU A 308 -8.70 -5.04 -25.57
N ALA A 309 -8.97 -3.74 -25.35
CA ALA A 309 -9.59 -3.27 -24.12
C ALA A 309 -11.02 -3.84 -23.98
N SER A 310 -11.80 -3.86 -25.04
CA SER A 310 -13.16 -4.38 -25.06
C SER A 310 -13.17 -5.89 -24.79
N SER A 311 -12.20 -6.66 -25.29
CA SER A 311 -12.08 -8.10 -25.05
C SER A 311 -11.88 -8.45 -23.57
N THR A 312 -11.35 -7.53 -22.76
CA THR A 312 -11.20 -7.75 -21.31
C THR A 312 -12.53 -7.89 -20.56
N LEU A 313 -13.62 -7.39 -21.17
CA LEU A 313 -14.98 -7.50 -20.63
C LEU A 313 -15.78 -8.67 -21.24
N ASP A 314 -15.13 -9.48 -22.09
CA ASP A 314 -15.75 -10.62 -22.78
C ASP A 314 -14.87 -11.88 -22.71
N CYS A 315 -14.10 -12.03 -21.65
CA CYS A 315 -13.12 -13.10 -21.50
C CYS A 315 -13.73 -14.41 -20.96
N LYS A 316 -13.02 -15.52 -21.23
CA LYS A 316 -13.24 -16.83 -20.63
C LYS A 316 -12.35 -16.97 -19.39
N ILE A 317 -12.91 -17.51 -18.33
CA ILE A 317 -12.23 -17.68 -17.05
C ILE A 317 -11.91 -19.15 -16.84
N GLU A 318 -10.62 -19.46 -16.74
CA GLU A 318 -10.12 -20.78 -16.34
C GLU A 318 -10.01 -20.84 -14.81
N VAL A 319 -10.63 -21.84 -14.22
CA VAL A 319 -10.51 -22.16 -12.80
C VAL A 319 -9.92 -23.56 -12.68
N LYS A 320 -8.93 -23.76 -11.81
CA LYS A 320 -8.28 -25.06 -11.63
C LYS A 320 -9.32 -26.15 -11.32
N GLY A 321 -9.36 -27.20 -12.16
CA GLY A 321 -10.26 -28.34 -11.99
C GLY A 321 -11.67 -28.12 -12.51
N GLN A 322 -11.92 -27.08 -13.28
CA GLN A 322 -13.20 -26.78 -13.93
C GLN A 322 -12.98 -26.41 -15.40
N GLU A 323 -14.01 -26.60 -16.21
CA GLU A 323 -14.02 -26.12 -17.58
C GLU A 323 -14.07 -24.59 -17.60
N ALA A 324 -13.38 -23.97 -18.58
CA ALA A 324 -13.38 -22.54 -18.74
C ALA A 324 -14.78 -22.02 -19.11
N PHE A 325 -15.26 -21.01 -18.42
CA PHE A 325 -16.58 -20.42 -18.62
C PHE A 325 -16.52 -18.98 -19.08
N LYS A 326 -17.53 -18.53 -19.81
CA LYS A 326 -17.64 -17.12 -20.25
C LYS A 326 -18.14 -16.24 -19.10
N MET A 327 -17.48 -15.11 -18.89
CA MET A 327 -17.91 -14.10 -17.93
C MET A 327 -19.20 -13.43 -18.37
N LYS A 328 -20.21 -13.37 -17.47
CA LYS A 328 -21.50 -12.69 -17.68
C LYS A 328 -21.73 -11.54 -16.67
N ARG A 329 -20.89 -11.43 -15.66
CA ARG A 329 -20.96 -10.43 -14.59
C ARG A 329 -19.56 -10.08 -14.10
N GLY A 330 -19.43 -8.92 -13.52
CA GLY A 330 -18.25 -8.47 -12.80
C GLY A 330 -17.23 -7.76 -13.68
N GLN A 331 -16.18 -7.31 -13.02
CA GLN A 331 -14.93 -6.83 -13.61
C GLN A 331 -13.80 -7.56 -12.91
N LEU A 332 -12.92 -8.17 -13.70
CA LEU A 332 -11.92 -9.08 -13.15
C LEU A 332 -10.79 -8.32 -12.45
N MET A 333 -10.51 -8.72 -11.21
CA MET A 333 -9.37 -8.21 -10.45
C MET A 333 -8.07 -8.76 -11.04
N GLY A 334 -7.33 -7.90 -11.72
CA GLY A 334 -6.13 -8.25 -12.49
C GLY A 334 -6.16 -7.74 -13.93
N ASN A 335 -7.34 -7.42 -14.46
CA ASN A 335 -7.43 -6.78 -15.77
C ASN A 335 -7.06 -5.30 -15.68
N ALA A 336 -6.33 -4.83 -16.68
CA ALA A 336 -5.74 -3.50 -16.69
C ALA A 336 -6.77 -2.37 -16.47
N LEU A 337 -7.94 -2.43 -17.13
CA LEU A 337 -8.92 -1.33 -17.10
C LEU A 337 -9.94 -1.43 -15.96
N SER A 338 -9.94 -2.50 -15.16
CA SER A 338 -10.98 -2.72 -14.14
C SER A 338 -11.03 -1.61 -13.11
N PHE A 339 -9.89 -1.10 -12.64
CA PHE A 339 -9.87 -0.07 -11.62
C PHE A 339 -10.43 1.29 -12.07
N PRO A 340 -9.99 1.89 -13.19
CA PRO A 340 -10.57 3.14 -13.67
C PRO A 340 -12.05 3.00 -14.07
N LEU A 341 -12.46 1.84 -14.61
CA LEU A 341 -13.87 1.59 -14.91
C LEU A 341 -14.72 1.48 -13.64
N LEU A 342 -14.20 0.83 -12.59
CA LEU A 342 -14.87 0.78 -11.28
C LEU A 342 -15.04 2.18 -10.68
N CYS A 343 -14.00 3.04 -10.75
CA CYS A 343 -14.12 4.43 -10.30
C CYS A 343 -15.23 5.17 -11.04
N LEU A 344 -15.31 4.98 -12.37
CA LEU A 344 -16.34 5.60 -13.19
C LEU A 344 -17.74 5.08 -12.89
N GLN A 345 -17.91 3.75 -12.79
CA GLN A 345 -19.21 3.15 -12.45
C GLN A 345 -19.70 3.62 -11.08
N ASN A 346 -18.82 3.67 -10.08
CA ASN A 346 -19.15 4.16 -8.75
C ASN A 346 -19.59 5.63 -8.79
N TYR A 347 -18.85 6.47 -9.54
CA TYR A 347 -19.22 7.88 -9.69
C TYR A 347 -20.55 8.07 -10.44
N LEU A 348 -20.74 7.35 -11.53
CA LEU A 348 -21.97 7.47 -12.35
C LEU A 348 -23.18 6.99 -11.56
N ALA A 349 -23.09 5.88 -10.84
CA ALA A 349 -24.16 5.40 -9.95
C ALA A 349 -24.48 6.44 -8.86
N PHE A 350 -23.44 6.99 -8.21
CA PHE A 350 -23.62 8.02 -7.22
C PHE A 350 -24.31 9.27 -7.81
N LYS A 351 -23.82 9.79 -8.92
CA LYS A 351 -24.34 11.03 -9.52
C LYS A 351 -25.74 10.87 -10.11
N PHE A 352 -26.11 9.68 -10.56
CA PHE A 352 -27.45 9.34 -10.99
C PHE A 352 -28.45 9.40 -9.84
N LEU A 353 -28.08 8.84 -8.69
CA LEU A 353 -28.93 8.75 -7.51
C LEU A 353 -28.93 10.03 -6.64
N VAL A 354 -27.83 10.79 -6.67
CA VAL A 354 -27.65 12.06 -5.96
C VAL A 354 -27.31 13.17 -6.97
N PRO A 355 -28.30 13.72 -7.66
CA PRO A 355 -28.09 14.73 -8.70
C PRO A 355 -27.51 16.05 -8.18
N ARG A 356 -27.80 16.40 -6.91
CA ARG A 356 -27.26 17.61 -6.27
C ARG A 356 -25.73 17.59 -6.31
N ASP A 357 -25.12 18.73 -6.50
CA ASP A 357 -23.66 18.85 -6.42
C ASP A 357 -23.22 18.88 -4.95
N VAL A 358 -22.71 17.76 -4.49
CA VAL A 358 -22.26 17.56 -3.12
C VAL A 358 -20.80 17.10 -3.11
N PRO A 359 -20.05 17.40 -2.03
CA PRO A 359 -18.69 16.90 -1.90
C PRO A 359 -18.66 15.36 -1.90
N VAL A 360 -17.96 14.79 -2.89
CA VAL A 360 -17.78 13.35 -3.02
C VAL A 360 -16.32 13.03 -3.37
N LYS A 361 -15.81 11.93 -2.83
CA LYS A 361 -14.51 11.35 -3.20
C LYS A 361 -14.65 9.84 -3.35
N ILE A 362 -14.07 9.33 -4.44
CA ILE A 362 -14.13 7.91 -4.81
C ILE A 362 -12.72 7.41 -5.11
N ASN A 363 -12.43 6.20 -4.64
CA ASN A 363 -11.23 5.46 -4.99
C ASN A 363 -11.59 3.97 -5.17
N GLY A 364 -11.81 3.55 -6.39
CA GLY A 364 -12.31 2.20 -6.68
C GLY A 364 -13.71 1.98 -6.11
N ASP A 365 -13.79 1.01 -5.20
CA ASP A 365 -15.01 0.67 -4.46
C ASP A 365 -15.25 1.57 -3.22
N ASP A 366 -14.24 2.22 -2.70
CA ASP A 366 -14.41 3.16 -1.59
C ASP A 366 -15.05 4.47 -2.05
N ILE A 367 -16.09 4.91 -1.37
CA ILE A 367 -16.76 6.20 -1.59
C ILE A 367 -16.95 6.95 -0.28
N VAL A 368 -16.77 8.26 -0.30
CA VAL A 368 -17.20 9.15 0.77
C VAL A 368 -17.88 10.37 0.18
N PHE A 369 -19.02 10.74 0.75
CA PHE A 369 -19.70 11.98 0.39
C PHE A 369 -20.32 12.65 1.62
N ARG A 370 -20.64 13.95 1.48
CA ARG A 370 -21.43 14.68 2.47
C ARG A 370 -22.78 15.02 1.83
N GLY A 371 -23.87 14.70 2.52
CA GLY A 371 -25.21 14.96 2.05
C GLY A 371 -26.25 14.84 3.17
N THR A 372 -27.51 15.04 2.83
CA THR A 372 -28.64 14.86 3.75
C THR A 372 -28.93 13.37 3.97
N LEU A 373 -29.64 13.03 5.04
CA LEU A 373 -30.09 11.65 5.27
C LEU A 373 -31.03 11.15 4.15
N ARG A 374 -31.79 12.04 3.52
CA ARG A 374 -32.62 11.69 2.36
C ARG A 374 -31.77 11.24 1.19
N GLU A 375 -30.70 11.97 0.87
CA GLU A 375 -29.76 11.59 -0.20
C GLU A 375 -29.03 10.29 0.11
N PHE A 376 -28.64 10.08 1.38
CA PHE A 376 -28.10 8.79 1.82
C PHE A 376 -29.08 7.65 1.57
N ASN A 377 -30.34 7.79 1.94
CA ASN A 377 -31.34 6.75 1.75
C ASN A 377 -31.57 6.49 0.25
N THR A 378 -31.73 7.53 -0.56
CA THR A 378 -31.88 7.39 -2.02
C THR A 378 -30.69 6.64 -2.64
N TRP A 379 -29.47 7.01 -2.24
CA TRP A 379 -28.26 6.32 -2.71
C TRP A 379 -28.20 4.87 -2.20
N SER A 380 -28.45 4.65 -0.91
CA SER A 380 -28.39 3.32 -0.29
C SER A 380 -29.37 2.33 -0.90
N ASP A 381 -30.58 2.80 -1.22
CA ASP A 381 -31.64 1.95 -1.77
C ASP A 381 -31.45 1.71 -3.27
N GLY A 382 -30.93 2.71 -4.01
CA GLY A 382 -30.83 2.65 -5.46
C GLY A 382 -29.50 2.05 -5.99
N VAL A 383 -28.42 2.10 -5.21
CA VAL A 383 -27.08 1.78 -5.72
C VAL A 383 -26.93 0.32 -6.17
N THR A 384 -27.69 -0.59 -5.57
CA THR A 384 -27.69 -2.01 -5.96
C THR A 384 -28.23 -2.20 -7.37
N GLY A 385 -29.26 -1.44 -7.78
CA GLY A 385 -29.75 -1.44 -9.14
C GLY A 385 -28.70 -0.97 -10.16
N CYS A 386 -27.80 -0.07 -9.75
CA CYS A 386 -26.66 0.38 -10.60
C CYS A 386 -25.48 -0.62 -10.62
N GLY A 387 -25.62 -1.80 -10.02
CA GLY A 387 -24.62 -2.87 -10.05
C GLY A 387 -23.62 -2.85 -8.89
N LEU A 388 -23.83 -2.07 -7.84
CA LEU A 388 -22.94 -1.96 -6.68
C LEU A 388 -23.66 -2.38 -5.39
N THR A 389 -23.37 -3.56 -4.89
CA THR A 389 -24.03 -4.09 -3.68
C THR A 389 -23.45 -3.45 -2.41
N LEU A 390 -24.29 -2.70 -1.68
CA LEU A 390 -23.88 -1.99 -0.48
C LEU A 390 -23.61 -2.94 0.69
N SER A 391 -22.48 -2.79 1.36
CA SER A 391 -22.15 -3.49 2.61
C SER A 391 -22.76 -2.71 3.80
N LYS A 392 -24.00 -3.04 4.18
CA LYS A 392 -24.72 -2.34 5.27
C LYS A 392 -23.95 -2.35 6.59
N GLY A 393 -23.27 -3.45 6.93
CA GLY A 393 -22.49 -3.59 8.18
C GLY A 393 -21.16 -2.84 8.21
N LYS A 394 -20.72 -2.24 7.10
CA LYS A 394 -19.46 -1.49 7.01
C LYS A 394 -19.63 -0.06 6.52
N THR A 395 -20.78 0.27 5.97
CA THR A 395 -21.10 1.65 5.60
C THR A 395 -21.36 2.46 6.87
N ALA A 396 -20.58 3.54 7.04
CA ALA A 396 -20.67 4.41 8.21
C ALA A 396 -21.33 5.73 7.84
N VAL A 397 -22.28 6.17 8.69
CA VAL A 397 -22.96 7.47 8.59
C VAL A 397 -22.66 8.26 9.86
N ALA A 398 -22.06 9.44 9.73
CA ALA A 398 -21.65 10.23 10.89
C ALA A 398 -21.73 11.74 10.62
N ARG A 399 -21.96 12.54 11.69
CA ARG A 399 -22.06 14.01 11.58
C ARG A 399 -20.70 14.73 11.57
N HIS A 400 -19.67 14.13 12.17
CA HIS A 400 -18.41 14.82 12.45
C HIS A 400 -17.16 14.07 12.01
N TRP A 401 -17.30 12.90 11.38
CA TRP A 401 -16.18 12.13 10.91
C TRP A 401 -16.54 11.31 9.66
N PHE A 402 -15.52 10.94 8.92
CA PHE A 402 -15.63 10.04 7.76
C PHE A 402 -14.35 9.25 7.57
N SER A 403 -14.40 8.25 6.72
CA SER A 403 -13.22 7.45 6.34
C SER A 403 -13.19 7.20 4.84
N LEU A 404 -11.97 7.12 4.28
CA LEU A 404 -11.71 6.69 2.91
C LEU A 404 -10.35 6.02 2.86
N ASN A 405 -10.21 4.91 2.14
CA ASN A 405 -8.96 4.13 2.05
C ASN A 405 -8.36 3.80 3.42
N SER A 406 -9.20 3.36 4.37
CA SER A 406 -8.77 3.05 5.74
C SER A 406 -8.06 4.21 6.45
N THR A 407 -8.32 5.44 6.04
CA THR A 407 -7.87 6.67 6.69
C THR A 407 -9.09 7.40 7.25
N PHE A 408 -8.99 7.83 8.51
CA PHE A 408 -10.10 8.41 9.27
C PHE A 408 -9.89 9.92 9.43
N PHE A 409 -10.96 10.68 9.27
CA PHE A 409 -10.93 12.14 9.34
C PHE A 409 -11.99 12.68 10.29
N VAL A 410 -11.64 13.69 11.06
CA VAL A 410 -12.58 14.49 11.84
C VAL A 410 -12.84 15.78 11.05
N ALA A 411 -14.09 16.02 10.75
CA ALA A 411 -14.55 17.23 10.10
C ALA A 411 -14.98 18.28 11.15
N GLY A 412 -14.54 19.49 10.94
CA GLY A 412 -15.01 20.68 11.65
C GLY A 412 -15.66 21.66 10.69
N THR A 413 -16.13 22.80 11.21
CA THR A 413 -16.74 23.86 10.39
C THR A 413 -15.76 24.55 9.43
N LYS A 414 -14.48 24.61 9.80
CA LYS A 414 -13.46 25.32 9.01
C LYS A 414 -12.43 24.40 8.35
N ARG A 415 -12.20 23.20 8.88
CA ARG A 415 -11.12 22.32 8.42
C ARG A 415 -11.37 20.85 8.75
N VAL A 416 -10.78 20.00 7.95
CA VAL A 416 -10.70 18.55 8.15
C VAL A 416 -9.32 18.19 8.72
N ARG A 417 -9.26 17.24 9.64
CA ARG A 417 -8.02 16.73 10.25
C ARG A 417 -8.02 15.22 10.22
N GLU A 418 -6.89 14.62 9.89
CA GLU A 418 -6.70 13.18 9.99
C GLU A 418 -6.68 12.76 11.46
N ALA A 419 -7.40 11.69 11.79
CA ALA A 419 -7.30 11.02 13.08
C ALA A 419 -6.12 10.03 13.03
N PRO A 420 -5.18 10.09 13.97
CA PRO A 420 -4.06 9.16 14.00
C PRO A 420 -4.57 7.77 14.36
N VAL A 421 -4.20 6.76 13.61
CA VAL A 421 -4.61 5.37 13.87
C VAL A 421 -3.42 4.43 13.87
N ILE A 422 -3.44 3.43 14.76
CA ILE A 422 -2.45 2.37 14.75
C ILE A 422 -2.77 1.44 13.58
N ARG A 423 -1.87 1.39 12.60
CA ARG A 423 -1.96 0.44 11.50
C ARG A 423 -1.43 -0.91 11.96
N SER A 424 -2.30 -1.73 12.50
CA SER A 424 -1.96 -2.95 13.22
C SER A 424 -1.09 -3.93 12.43
N THR A 425 -1.20 -4.00 11.12
CA THR A 425 -0.33 -4.82 10.26
C THR A 425 1.14 -4.39 10.35
N ALA A 426 1.43 -3.10 10.56
CA ALA A 426 2.78 -2.61 10.76
C ALA A 426 3.40 -3.09 12.08
N PHE A 427 2.57 -3.40 13.09
CA PHE A 427 3.00 -3.77 14.43
C PHE A 427 3.01 -5.28 14.67
N TRP A 428 2.00 -5.98 14.19
CA TRP A 428 1.75 -7.39 14.55
C TRP A 428 1.91 -8.38 13.39
N LYS A 429 2.12 -7.92 12.17
CA LYS A 429 2.49 -8.82 11.09
C LYS A 429 3.99 -9.12 11.16
N ASP A 430 4.33 -10.39 11.28
CA ASP A 430 5.73 -10.82 11.32
C ASP A 430 6.37 -10.62 9.94
N THR A 431 7.49 -9.91 9.93
CA THR A 431 8.41 -9.86 8.81
C THR A 431 9.82 -9.79 9.38
N GLY A 432 10.68 -10.69 8.96
CA GLY A 432 12.12 -10.65 9.30
C GLY A 432 12.89 -9.57 8.55
N ASP A 433 12.22 -8.74 7.76
CA ASP A 433 12.87 -7.78 6.87
C ASP A 433 13.06 -6.41 7.54
N ILE A 434 14.33 -6.02 7.68
CA ILE A 434 14.73 -4.72 8.21
C ILE A 434 14.30 -3.56 7.28
N CYS A 435 14.22 -3.79 5.97
CA CYS A 435 13.84 -2.78 4.99
C CYS A 435 12.40 -2.29 5.21
N SER A 436 11.53 -3.15 5.75
CA SER A 436 10.15 -2.77 6.09
C SER A 436 10.04 -1.85 7.31
N LEU A 437 11.09 -1.77 8.16
CA LEU A 437 11.01 -1.04 9.44
C LEU A 437 10.79 0.46 9.22
N LYS A 438 11.44 1.08 8.24
CA LYS A 438 11.26 2.51 7.93
C LYS A 438 9.79 2.83 7.63
N GLY A 439 9.18 2.10 6.70
CA GLY A 439 7.76 2.29 6.35
C GLY A 439 6.82 2.04 7.54
N ARG A 440 7.12 1.05 8.39
CA ARG A 440 6.34 0.79 9.62
C ARG A 440 6.43 1.97 10.60
N MET A 441 7.61 2.54 10.83
CA MET A 441 7.81 3.72 11.67
C MET A 441 7.07 4.94 11.12
N GLU A 442 7.04 5.12 9.80
CA GLU A 442 6.33 6.21 9.13
C GLU A 442 4.80 6.15 9.33
N THR A 443 4.22 4.97 9.56
CA THR A 443 2.79 4.84 9.88
C THR A 443 2.39 5.57 11.15
N CYS A 444 3.34 5.89 12.02
CA CYS A 444 3.11 6.63 13.26
C CYS A 444 3.19 8.16 13.09
N SER A 445 3.48 8.66 11.89
CA SER A 445 3.75 10.09 11.63
C SER A 445 2.59 11.04 11.99
N THR A 446 1.36 10.56 11.96
CA THR A 446 0.14 11.33 12.28
C THR A 446 -0.10 11.53 13.77
N PHE A 447 0.58 10.74 14.61
CA PHE A 447 0.51 10.89 16.07
C PHE A 447 1.29 12.10 16.57
N ARG A 448 0.87 12.67 17.71
CA ARG A 448 1.66 13.69 18.42
C ARG A 448 3.02 13.11 18.83
N PRO A 449 4.04 13.95 18.98
CA PRO A 449 5.41 13.51 19.27
C PRO A 449 5.52 12.53 20.46
N ASP A 450 4.84 12.84 21.57
CA ASP A 450 4.80 12.01 22.77
C ASP A 450 4.28 10.58 22.51
N ARG A 451 3.13 10.47 21.86
CA ARG A 451 2.52 9.18 21.50
C ARG A 451 3.31 8.46 20.40
N ARG A 452 3.82 9.22 19.44
CA ARG A 452 4.66 8.66 18.37
C ARG A 452 5.93 8.02 18.93
N ASP A 453 6.56 8.67 19.89
CA ASP A 453 7.79 8.17 20.52
C ASP A 453 7.54 6.87 21.29
N LYS A 454 6.41 6.74 22.00
CA LYS A 454 5.97 5.47 22.63
C LYS A 454 5.78 4.37 21.58
N LEU A 455 5.12 4.66 20.46
CA LEU A 455 4.91 3.69 19.37
C LEU A 455 6.22 3.30 18.69
N HIS A 456 7.10 4.27 18.45
CA HIS A 456 8.42 4.01 17.89
C HIS A 456 9.28 3.14 18.80
N ALA A 457 9.32 3.43 20.11
CA ALA A 457 10.04 2.61 21.08
C ALA A 457 9.53 1.15 21.08
N TYR A 458 8.22 0.97 21.01
CA TYR A 458 7.63 -0.37 20.91
C TYR A 458 8.04 -1.10 19.63
N LEU A 459 7.97 -0.43 18.45
CA LEU A 459 8.40 -1.03 17.18
C LEU A 459 9.89 -1.38 17.20
N LEU A 460 10.75 -0.50 17.68
CA LEU A 460 12.18 -0.76 17.81
C LEU A 460 12.46 -1.97 18.71
N GLY A 461 11.75 -2.08 19.85
CA GLY A 461 11.85 -3.24 20.74
C GLY A 461 11.43 -4.52 20.06
N ARG A 462 10.31 -4.51 19.35
CA ARG A 462 9.79 -5.68 18.64
C ARG A 462 10.70 -6.16 17.51
N PHE A 463 11.32 -5.22 16.78
CA PHE A 463 12.22 -5.52 15.66
C PHE A 463 13.71 -5.55 16.07
N ARG A 464 13.99 -5.66 17.37
CA ARG A 464 15.35 -5.61 17.91
C ARG A 464 16.30 -6.64 17.28
N SER A 465 15.83 -7.86 17.03
CA SER A 465 16.62 -8.91 16.37
C SER A 465 17.02 -8.52 14.95
N CYS A 466 16.09 -8.02 14.15
CA CYS A 466 16.37 -7.55 12.79
C CYS A 466 17.30 -6.33 12.78
N ILE A 467 17.09 -5.40 13.71
CA ILE A 467 17.97 -4.24 13.91
C ILE A 467 19.38 -4.68 14.26
N GLY A 468 19.52 -5.67 15.14
CA GLY A 468 20.83 -6.23 15.52
C GLY A 468 21.57 -6.83 14.33
N LYS A 469 20.85 -7.54 13.47
CA LYS A 469 21.43 -8.15 12.25
C LYS A 469 21.81 -7.12 11.17
N SER A 470 21.20 -5.94 11.17
CA SER A 470 21.45 -4.92 10.13
C SER A 470 22.85 -4.31 10.18
N GLN A 471 23.50 -4.35 11.33
CA GLN A 471 24.84 -3.77 11.57
C GLN A 471 24.98 -2.31 11.10
N ARG A 472 23.91 -1.52 11.15
CA ARG A 472 23.85 -0.13 10.73
C ARG A 472 23.21 0.78 11.79
N SER A 473 23.54 2.07 11.75
CA SER A 473 22.81 3.07 12.52
C SER A 473 21.36 3.15 12.05
N LEU A 474 20.44 3.41 12.98
CA LEU A 474 19.02 3.60 12.65
C LEU A 474 18.80 4.89 11.86
N THR A 475 19.44 5.98 12.30
CA THR A 475 19.16 7.33 11.78
C THR A 475 19.95 7.67 10.52
N ARG A 476 21.21 7.22 10.40
CA ARG A 476 22.05 7.46 9.23
C ARG A 476 22.03 6.27 8.27
N GLY A 477 22.31 5.07 8.76
CA GLY A 477 22.46 3.89 7.92
C GLY A 477 21.14 3.34 7.37
N LEU A 478 20.06 3.33 8.17
CA LEU A 478 18.72 2.86 7.78
C LEU A 478 17.76 4.03 7.44
N ASP A 479 18.22 5.27 7.54
CA ASP A 479 17.42 6.49 7.29
C ASP A 479 16.04 6.50 8.01
N ILE A 480 15.99 5.97 9.23
CA ILE A 480 14.77 5.93 10.02
C ILE A 480 14.61 7.23 10.82
N ARG A 481 13.49 7.92 10.63
CA ARG A 481 13.13 9.11 11.40
C ARG A 481 12.60 8.72 12.78
N VAL A 482 13.46 8.80 13.78
CA VAL A 482 13.14 8.43 15.16
C VAL A 482 13.75 9.41 16.15
N SER A 483 13.06 9.66 17.28
CA SER A 483 13.57 10.53 18.33
C SER A 483 14.63 9.82 19.19
N ARG A 484 15.50 10.62 19.82
CA ARG A 484 16.46 10.09 20.81
C ARG A 484 15.75 9.35 21.95
N GLY A 485 14.60 9.91 22.41
CA GLY A 485 13.82 9.34 23.47
C GLY A 485 13.32 7.93 23.14
N ALA A 486 12.84 7.72 21.91
CA ALA A 486 12.38 6.40 21.46
C ALA A 486 13.53 5.40 21.33
N ILE A 487 14.69 5.81 20.79
CA ILE A 487 15.90 4.96 20.71
C ILE A 487 16.34 4.56 22.14
N PHE A 488 16.33 5.51 23.05
CA PHE A 488 16.73 5.29 24.42
C PHE A 488 15.78 4.33 25.16
N SER A 489 14.47 4.55 25.01
CA SER A 489 13.44 3.68 25.59
C SER A 489 13.47 2.25 25.03
N ALA A 490 13.98 2.07 23.83
CA ALA A 490 14.18 0.76 23.22
C ALA A 490 15.53 0.10 23.60
N ASN A 491 16.34 0.74 24.47
CA ASN A 491 17.70 0.30 24.83
C ASN A 491 18.63 0.10 23.61
N LEU A 492 18.55 1.00 22.63
CA LEU A 492 19.36 0.97 21.42
C LEU A 492 20.34 2.17 21.30
N ALA A 493 20.41 3.02 22.34
CA ALA A 493 21.21 4.23 22.29
C ALA A 493 22.72 3.97 22.15
N GLU A 494 23.25 2.99 22.86
CA GLU A 494 24.67 2.62 22.78
C GLU A 494 25.02 2.04 21.41
N ARG A 495 24.15 1.18 20.90
CA ARG A 495 24.29 0.64 19.54
C ARG A 495 24.26 1.73 18.49
N GLU A 496 23.32 2.66 18.61
CA GLU A 496 23.21 3.80 17.68
C GLU A 496 24.46 4.69 17.76
N SER A 497 24.95 4.98 18.97
CA SER A 497 26.18 5.72 19.18
C SER A 497 27.39 5.06 18.53
N TYR A 498 27.49 3.75 18.67
CA TYR A 498 28.57 2.97 18.06
C TYR A 498 28.59 3.13 16.52
N TYR A 499 27.46 2.84 15.86
CA TYR A 499 27.41 2.93 14.41
C TYR A 499 27.46 4.37 13.87
N LEU A 500 27.11 5.36 14.67
CA LEU A 500 27.28 6.77 14.30
C LEU A 500 28.72 7.27 14.48
N SER A 501 29.50 6.60 15.34
CA SER A 501 30.93 6.92 15.52
C SER A 501 31.81 6.32 14.43
N LEU A 502 31.32 5.34 13.68
CA LEU A 502 32.02 4.81 12.53
C LEU A 502 32.03 5.84 11.40
N ASP A 503 33.10 5.81 10.61
CA ASP A 503 33.20 6.67 9.43
C ASP A 503 32.08 6.33 8.40
N GLU A 504 31.62 7.32 7.65
CA GLU A 504 30.56 7.13 6.65
C GLU A 504 30.92 6.07 5.59
N SER A 505 32.20 5.93 5.30
CA SER A 505 32.73 4.90 4.40
C SER A 505 32.56 3.46 4.89
N PHE A 506 32.36 3.27 6.21
CA PHE A 506 32.22 1.96 6.85
C PHE A 506 30.79 1.59 7.22
N ASP A 507 29.80 2.43 6.95
CA ASP A 507 28.41 2.02 7.13
C ASP A 507 28.05 0.95 6.08
N PRO A 508 28.05 -0.34 6.45
CA PRO A 508 27.86 -1.39 5.46
C PRO A 508 26.43 -1.35 4.93
N PRO A 509 26.24 -1.73 3.66
CA PRO A 509 24.90 -1.88 3.11
C PRO A 509 24.09 -2.93 3.88
N PRO A 510 22.77 -2.80 4.01
CA PRO A 510 21.94 -3.85 4.57
C PRO A 510 22.16 -5.13 3.77
N CYS A 511 22.30 -6.26 4.47
CA CYS A 511 22.27 -7.56 3.82
C CYS A 511 20.83 -7.78 3.29
N VAL A 512 20.61 -7.43 2.05
CA VAL A 512 19.33 -7.66 1.37
C VAL A 512 19.56 -8.85 0.46
N GLU A 513 18.76 -9.90 0.63
CA GLU A 513 18.64 -10.91 -0.43
C GLU A 513 18.16 -10.21 -1.68
N VAL A 514 18.99 -10.23 -2.70
CA VAL A 514 18.73 -9.58 -3.98
C VAL A 514 17.62 -10.36 -4.68
N GLY A 515 16.39 -9.85 -4.63
CA GLY A 515 15.31 -10.35 -5.47
C GLY A 515 15.63 -10.07 -6.95
N TYR A 516 15.13 -10.92 -7.83
CA TYR A 516 15.42 -10.95 -9.27
C TYR A 516 15.14 -9.65 -10.06
N PHE A 517 14.52 -8.63 -9.45
CA PHE A 517 14.10 -7.43 -10.17
C PHE A 517 14.49 -6.17 -9.39
N LYS A 518 15.73 -5.78 -9.56
CA LYS A 518 16.18 -4.44 -9.17
C LYS A 518 16.18 -3.55 -10.40
N SER A 519 15.43 -2.44 -10.35
CA SER A 519 15.78 -1.30 -11.18
C SER A 519 17.08 -0.72 -10.60
N SER A 520 18.17 -0.85 -11.32
CA SER A 520 19.43 -0.21 -10.94
C SER A 520 19.41 1.25 -11.38
N VAL A 521 20.10 2.12 -10.63
CA VAL A 521 20.35 3.49 -11.10
C VAL A 521 21.05 3.41 -12.45
N PRO A 522 20.62 4.15 -13.47
CA PRO A 522 21.31 4.22 -14.72
C PRO A 522 22.79 4.60 -14.51
N LYS A 523 23.68 3.93 -15.24
CA LYS A 523 25.12 4.19 -15.15
C LYS A 523 25.41 5.68 -15.42
N GLY A 524 26.20 6.31 -14.57
CA GLY A 524 26.54 7.72 -14.71
C GLY A 524 25.65 8.70 -13.95
N TRP A 525 24.68 8.21 -13.18
CA TRP A 525 23.84 9.05 -12.33
C TRP A 525 24.26 9.01 -10.86
N GLU A 526 24.10 10.12 -10.18
CA GLU A 526 24.35 10.24 -8.74
C GLU A 526 23.23 10.99 -8.03
N ARG A 527 23.11 10.79 -6.73
CA ARG A 527 22.08 11.39 -5.93
C ARG A 527 22.59 12.69 -5.29
N VAL A 528 21.94 13.80 -5.60
CA VAL A 528 22.23 15.09 -5.01
C VAL A 528 21.18 15.53 -4.01
N ARG A 529 21.48 16.52 -3.16
CA ARG A 529 20.56 17.08 -2.18
C ARG A 529 19.43 17.82 -2.88
N SER A 530 18.23 17.78 -2.31
CA SER A 530 17.04 18.47 -2.86
C SER A 530 17.14 19.99 -2.88
N THR A 531 18.07 20.56 -2.10
CA THR A 531 18.37 22.00 -2.13
C THR A 531 19.07 22.44 -3.42
N GLN A 532 19.68 21.51 -4.16
CA GLN A 532 20.25 21.82 -5.46
C GLN A 532 19.11 21.89 -6.50
N LYS A 533 19.06 22.99 -7.24
CA LYS A 533 18.18 23.10 -8.38
C LYS A 533 18.65 22.13 -9.46
N VAL A 534 17.79 21.19 -9.84
CA VAL A 534 18.02 20.26 -10.93
C VAL A 534 17.06 20.62 -12.04
N ASP A 535 17.57 20.74 -13.25
CA ASP A 535 16.77 21.02 -14.43
C ASP A 535 15.70 19.95 -14.63
N THR A 536 14.52 20.38 -15.05
CA THR A 536 13.40 19.49 -15.37
C THR A 536 13.72 18.53 -16.52
N ASP A 537 14.58 18.95 -17.46
CA ASP A 537 14.98 18.12 -18.59
C ASP A 537 15.94 17.01 -18.16
N VAL A 538 16.85 17.32 -17.25
CA VAL A 538 17.72 16.29 -16.62
C VAL A 538 16.88 15.25 -15.85
N GLN A 539 15.80 15.69 -15.17
CA GLN A 539 14.90 14.76 -14.51
C GLN A 539 14.15 13.87 -15.52
N ARG A 540 13.69 14.44 -16.64
CA ARG A 540 13.07 13.66 -17.71
C ARG A 540 14.03 12.65 -18.33
N GLU A 541 15.28 13.05 -18.56
CA GLU A 541 16.32 12.15 -19.07
C GLU A 541 16.54 10.98 -18.12
N PHE A 542 16.69 11.25 -16.82
CA PHE A 542 16.79 10.20 -15.80
C PHE A 542 15.63 9.20 -15.86
N PHE A 543 14.38 9.72 -15.88
CA PHE A 543 13.21 8.86 -15.97
C PHE A 543 13.16 8.08 -17.28
N SER A 544 13.57 8.65 -18.38
CA SER A 544 13.63 7.96 -19.67
C SER A 544 14.63 6.81 -19.63
N GLU A 545 15.83 7.03 -19.07
CA GLU A 545 16.84 5.98 -18.91
C GLU A 545 16.39 4.89 -17.94
N LEU A 546 15.75 5.28 -16.83
CA LEU A 546 15.18 4.32 -15.87
C LEU A 546 14.11 3.44 -16.51
N VAL A 547 13.20 4.04 -17.29
CA VAL A 547 12.20 3.30 -18.06
C VAL A 547 12.85 2.35 -19.06
N ALA A 548 13.87 2.81 -19.79
CA ALA A 548 14.60 1.98 -20.75
C ALA A 548 15.24 0.74 -20.10
N GLN A 549 15.76 0.89 -18.88
CA GLN A 549 16.30 -0.25 -18.13
C GLN A 549 15.26 -1.31 -17.75
N THR A 550 13.99 -0.93 -17.57
CA THR A 550 12.94 -1.92 -17.24
C THR A 550 12.69 -2.91 -18.38
N TRP A 551 13.14 -2.59 -19.60
CA TRP A 551 13.00 -3.42 -20.78
C TRP A 551 14.24 -4.31 -21.04
N LYS A 552 15.35 -4.06 -20.36
CA LYS A 552 16.54 -4.89 -20.49
C LYS A 552 16.36 -6.10 -19.57
N PRO A 553 16.56 -7.33 -20.07
CA PRO A 553 16.70 -8.49 -19.20
C PRO A 553 17.86 -8.18 -18.24
N GLU A 554 17.66 -8.42 -16.95
CA GLU A 554 18.78 -8.39 -16.03
C GLU A 554 19.71 -9.50 -16.48
N ALA A 555 20.95 -9.14 -16.84
CA ALA A 555 22.00 -10.10 -16.93
C ALA A 555 21.96 -10.89 -15.62
N SER A 556 21.79 -12.21 -15.70
CA SER A 556 21.98 -13.08 -14.56
C SER A 556 23.38 -12.78 -14.08
N VAL A 557 23.49 -11.99 -13.03
CA VAL A 557 24.73 -11.94 -12.28
C VAL A 557 24.74 -13.31 -11.64
N ASP A 558 25.46 -14.24 -12.19
CA ASP A 558 25.88 -15.44 -11.51
C ASP A 558 26.66 -14.93 -10.29
N ILE A 559 25.93 -14.77 -9.20
CA ILE A 559 26.54 -14.58 -7.90
C ILE A 559 27.02 -15.96 -7.53
N GLU A 560 28.20 -16.32 -8.03
CA GLU A 560 28.84 -17.60 -7.75
C GLU A 560 29.09 -17.79 -6.26
N GLU A 561 29.20 -16.71 -5.50
CA GLU A 561 29.13 -16.75 -4.03
C GLU A 561 28.42 -15.50 -3.48
N PRO A 562 27.54 -15.65 -2.48
CA PRO A 562 27.07 -14.49 -1.76
C PRO A 562 28.30 -13.80 -1.15
N ILE A 563 28.57 -12.58 -1.55
CA ILE A 563 29.59 -11.74 -0.90
C ILE A 563 29.14 -11.59 0.55
N THR A 564 29.64 -12.48 1.39
CA THR A 564 29.45 -12.39 2.84
C THR A 564 30.35 -11.26 3.31
N LEU A 565 29.89 -10.03 3.16
CA LEU A 565 30.53 -8.90 3.79
C LEU A 565 30.53 -9.18 5.29
N ARG A 566 31.70 -9.53 5.83
CA ARG A 566 31.90 -9.70 7.27
C ARG A 566 31.93 -8.31 7.88
N PHE A 567 30.75 -7.81 8.22
CA PHE A 567 30.64 -6.60 9.00
C PHE A 567 31.10 -6.85 10.43
N SER A 568 31.74 -5.85 11.01
CA SER A 568 32.06 -5.89 12.43
C SER A 568 30.73 -5.92 13.21
N PRO A 569 30.38 -7.03 13.88
CA PRO A 569 29.15 -7.07 14.65
C PRO A 569 29.23 -6.06 15.79
N TYR A 570 28.07 -5.52 16.22
CA TYR A 570 28.02 -4.68 17.42
C TYR A 570 28.73 -5.40 18.57
N PRO A 571 29.85 -4.86 19.07
CA PRO A 571 30.66 -5.60 20.02
C PRO A 571 29.91 -5.74 21.34
N VAL A 572 29.62 -6.96 21.75
CA VAL A 572 29.00 -7.27 23.07
C VAL A 572 29.82 -6.63 24.20
N LYS A 573 31.11 -6.48 24.01
CA LYS A 573 32.03 -5.81 24.95
C LYS A 573 31.82 -4.30 25.03
N TYR A 574 31.21 -3.66 24.03
CA TYR A 574 31.04 -2.20 24.01
C TYR A 574 30.12 -1.74 25.15
N ALA A 575 28.99 -2.39 25.35
CA ALA A 575 28.12 -2.12 26.48
C ALA A 575 28.80 -2.42 27.83
N LYS A 576 29.67 -3.43 27.89
CA LYS A 576 30.46 -3.75 29.11
C LYS A 576 31.61 -2.78 29.32
N MET A 577 32.26 -2.30 28.28
CA MET A 577 33.30 -1.26 28.38
C MET A 577 32.77 0.06 28.90
N LEU A 578 31.56 0.42 28.53
CA LEU A 578 30.97 1.68 28.96
C LEU A 578 30.56 1.65 30.43
N ARG A 579 30.43 0.49 31.09
CA ARG A 579 30.07 0.27 32.52
C ARG A 579 29.18 1.40 33.09
N LEU A 580 28.12 1.74 32.35
CA LEU A 580 27.32 2.92 32.67
C LEU A 580 26.34 2.58 33.79
N SER A 581 26.50 3.23 34.93
CA SER A 581 25.44 3.29 35.93
C SER A 581 24.17 3.94 35.34
N SER A 582 23.01 3.64 35.92
CA SER A 582 21.73 4.26 35.49
C SER A 582 21.79 5.80 35.47
N ARG A 583 22.57 6.41 36.36
CA ARG A 583 22.81 7.87 36.38
C ARG A 583 23.68 8.33 35.21
N ALA A 584 24.71 7.58 34.84
CA ALA A 584 25.55 7.89 33.69
C ALA A 584 24.79 7.73 32.38
N ILE A 585 23.90 6.74 32.28
CA ILE A 585 22.98 6.58 31.15
C ILE A 585 22.06 7.79 31.03
N HIS A 586 21.49 8.25 32.15
CA HIS A 586 20.63 9.43 32.15
C HIS A 586 21.38 10.71 31.71
N ARG A 587 22.60 10.95 32.19
CA ARG A 587 23.45 12.07 31.76
C ARG A 587 23.82 11.98 30.29
N ARG A 588 24.14 10.79 29.75
CA ARG A 588 24.40 10.60 28.32
C ARG A 588 23.17 10.81 27.45
N LYS A 589 21.98 10.56 27.97
CA LYS A 589 20.73 10.84 27.25
C LYS A 589 20.64 12.31 26.80
N THR A 590 21.14 13.23 27.62
CA THR A 590 21.15 14.65 27.32
C THR A 590 22.34 15.09 26.46
N ALA A 591 23.49 14.39 26.60
CA ALA A 591 24.72 14.68 25.87
C ALA A 591 24.83 13.99 24.50
N PHE A 592 24.03 12.95 24.27
CA PHE A 592 24.05 12.19 23.03
C PHE A 592 23.56 13.06 21.86
N SER A 593 24.44 13.35 20.90
CA SER A 593 24.10 14.15 19.73
C SER A 593 23.92 13.24 18.50
N PHE A 594 22.72 13.21 17.96
CA PHE A 594 22.50 12.64 16.64
C PHE A 594 23.01 13.61 15.57
N PRO A 595 23.58 13.12 14.47
CA PRO A 595 23.88 13.98 13.34
C PRO A 595 22.59 14.71 12.93
N LYS A 596 22.68 16.02 12.75
CA LYS A 596 21.57 16.79 12.20
C LYS A 596 21.24 16.22 10.84
N LYS A 597 19.98 15.82 10.64
CA LYS A 597 19.50 15.40 9.35
C LYS A 597 19.66 16.60 8.41
N LYS A 598 20.45 16.43 7.37
CA LYS A 598 20.51 17.42 6.30
C LYS A 598 19.16 17.36 5.60
N ASP A 599 18.31 18.35 5.83
CA ASP A 599 16.97 18.41 5.24
C ASP A 599 17.06 18.42 3.73
N GLY A 600 16.29 17.56 3.12
CA GLY A 600 16.06 17.54 1.70
C GLY A 600 15.90 16.12 1.12
N THR A 601 14.92 15.94 0.26
CA THR A 601 14.85 14.80 -0.62
C THR A 601 16.02 14.86 -1.59
N LYS A 602 16.78 13.78 -1.73
CA LYS A 602 17.86 13.70 -2.72
C LYS A 602 17.24 13.49 -4.12
N ARG A 603 17.79 14.11 -5.13
CA ARG A 603 17.40 13.96 -6.54
C ARG A 603 18.53 13.33 -7.33
N TRP A 604 18.20 12.64 -8.39
CA TRP A 604 19.18 12.02 -9.28
C TRP A 604 19.66 13.01 -10.33
N VAL A 605 20.97 13.07 -10.52
CA VAL A 605 21.63 13.86 -11.56
C VAL A 605 22.66 13.00 -12.26
N LYS A 606 22.92 13.30 -13.52
CA LYS A 606 24.01 12.67 -14.27
C LYS A 606 25.34 13.03 -13.61
N LYS A 607 26.19 12.04 -13.35
CA LYS A 607 27.55 12.34 -12.91
C LYS A 607 28.20 13.18 -14.02
N SER A 608 28.57 14.41 -13.69
CA SER A 608 29.48 15.15 -14.53
C SER A 608 30.70 14.26 -14.71
N VAL A 609 31.17 14.09 -15.93
CA VAL A 609 32.44 13.45 -16.21
C VAL A 609 33.49 14.33 -15.52
N VAL A 610 33.71 14.04 -14.24
CA VAL A 610 34.80 14.66 -13.51
C VAL A 610 36.07 14.12 -14.19
N ALA A 611 36.91 15.05 -14.57
CA ALA A 611 38.25 14.79 -15.06
C ALA A 611 38.88 13.64 -14.26
N GLU A 612 39.49 12.74 -14.97
CA GLU A 612 40.20 11.56 -14.51
C GLU A 612 40.67 11.69 -13.07
N LEU A 613 40.12 10.91 -12.20
CA LEU A 613 40.69 10.72 -10.87
C LEU A 613 42.15 10.34 -11.10
N PRO A 614 43.13 10.99 -10.44
CA PRO A 614 44.51 10.60 -10.56
C PRO A 614 44.59 9.10 -10.27
N ALA A 615 45.30 8.38 -11.11
CA ALA A 615 45.47 6.94 -11.00
C ALA A 615 45.81 6.60 -9.54
N VAL A 616 44.94 5.86 -8.90
CA VAL A 616 45.19 5.34 -7.57
C VAL A 616 46.42 4.46 -7.70
N PRO A 617 47.46 4.66 -6.89
CA PRO A 617 48.59 3.76 -6.89
C PRO A 617 48.10 2.34 -6.65
N GLU A 618 48.61 1.39 -7.43
CA GLU A 618 48.30 -0.03 -7.25
C GLU A 618 48.93 -0.55 -5.94
N ASP A 619 48.33 -0.19 -4.84
CA ASP A 619 48.61 -0.83 -3.56
C ASP A 619 47.48 -1.84 -3.27
N HIS A 620 47.79 -3.09 -3.57
CA HIS A 620 46.86 -4.21 -3.49
C HIS A 620 46.53 -4.64 -2.06
N SER A 621 46.88 -3.89 -1.03
CA SER A 621 46.75 -4.30 0.37
C SER A 621 45.37 -3.99 0.98
N ASP A 622 44.50 -3.24 0.31
CA ASP A 622 43.21 -2.81 0.90
C ASP A 622 42.02 -3.11 0.03
N VAL A 623 41.61 -4.40 0.05
CA VAL A 623 40.36 -4.90 -0.57
C VAL A 623 39.12 -4.13 -0.10
N ARG A 624 39.22 -3.37 0.98
CA ARG A 624 38.14 -2.54 1.53
C ARG A 624 37.72 -1.37 0.64
N ASN A 625 38.64 -0.87 -0.21
CA ASN A 625 38.35 0.21 -1.15
C ASN A 625 37.54 -0.22 -2.39
N PHE A 626 37.56 -1.52 -2.71
CA PHE A 626 36.75 -2.07 -3.81
C PHE A 626 35.27 -2.27 -3.45
N LEU A 627 34.93 -2.18 -2.17
CA LEU A 627 33.59 -2.39 -1.68
C LEU A 627 32.89 -1.07 -1.29
N GLN A 628 33.31 0.06 -1.86
CA GLN A 628 32.48 1.24 -1.77
C GLN A 628 31.09 0.89 -2.33
N PRO A 629 30.01 1.09 -1.56
CA PRO A 629 28.69 0.77 -2.03
C PRO A 629 28.43 1.54 -3.30
N SER A 630 28.36 0.81 -4.40
CA SER A 630 27.93 1.41 -5.64
C SER A 630 26.59 2.12 -5.38
N ILE A 631 26.36 3.19 -6.05
CA ILE A 631 25.19 4.07 -6.02
C ILE A 631 23.83 3.31 -5.98
N SER A 632 23.82 2.04 -6.38
CA SER A 632 22.68 1.13 -6.34
C SER A 632 22.04 0.95 -4.96
N TYR A 633 22.76 1.22 -3.87
CA TYR A 633 22.28 0.95 -2.52
C TYR A 633 21.30 1.99 -1.96
N GLU A 634 21.38 3.22 -2.41
CA GLU A 634 20.51 4.29 -1.93
C GLU A 634 19.11 4.26 -2.57
N MET A 635 18.90 3.44 -3.61
CA MET A 635 17.62 3.30 -4.30
C MET A 635 16.57 2.49 -3.58
N PHE A 636 16.96 1.74 -2.56
CA PHE A 636 16.03 0.91 -1.80
C PHE A 636 15.38 1.61 -0.61
N SER A 637 15.40 2.94 -0.57
CA SER A 637 14.44 3.66 0.25
C SER A 637 13.05 3.49 -0.36
N PRO A 638 12.14 2.71 0.26
CA PRO A 638 10.85 2.34 -0.35
C PRO A 638 9.90 3.51 -0.65
N GLY A 639 10.32 4.74 -0.42
CA GLY A 639 9.43 5.89 -0.47
C GLY A 639 9.37 6.63 -1.80
N VAL A 640 10.29 6.42 -2.72
CA VAL A 640 10.38 7.28 -3.93
C VAL A 640 9.92 6.57 -5.20
N LEU A 641 10.13 5.27 -5.31
CA LEU A 641 9.71 4.50 -6.50
C LEU A 641 8.29 3.94 -6.41
N TYR A 642 7.75 3.78 -5.19
CA TYR A 642 6.39 3.26 -5.02
C TYR A 642 5.28 4.30 -5.29
N GLU A 643 5.56 5.59 -5.24
CA GLU A 643 4.56 6.61 -5.57
C GLU A 643 4.33 6.80 -7.07
N THR A 644 5.25 6.32 -7.92
CA THR A 644 5.15 6.47 -9.39
C THR A 644 4.83 5.16 -10.11
N VAL A 645 4.95 4.01 -9.47
CA VAL A 645 4.85 2.70 -10.14
C VAL A 645 3.76 1.79 -9.54
N VAL A 646 3.10 2.17 -8.46
CA VAL A 646 1.97 1.40 -7.94
C VAL A 646 0.69 1.97 -8.54
N TYR A 647 0.40 1.48 -9.70
CA TYR A 647 -0.90 1.03 -10.23
C TYR A 647 -0.73 0.60 -11.68
#